data_74aacb608087ac4cc8a12eb25cd31639
#
_entry.id   74aacb608087ac4cc8a12eb25cd31639
#
_cell.length_a   1.000
_cell.length_b   1.000
_cell.length_c   1.000
_cell.angle_alpha   90.00
_cell.angle_beta   90.00
_cell.angle_gamma   90.00
#
_symmetry.space_group_name_H-M   'P 1'
#
loop_
_entity.id
_entity.type
_entity.pdbx_description
1 polymer ?
#
loop_
_entity_poly.entity_id
_entity_poly.type
_entity_poly.pdbx_seq_one_letter_code
_entity_poly.pdbx_strand_id
1 'polypeptide(L)'
;MRLIYNDALNKRIAPYLERLTKKRTSLDKETMTLLDVFMQYFNMDTRYGTYSDKLEPCIIHIIQEEKIKSVANLFDGKLNKVLRYLLGDEYANLFHTYLKLKARCPYTHGYSRRSQRSANPLLHFSHIIDALTEFLKLRATGFSEQAILNGGNTPEEIETYKDAMNCQNWMAAQIAEGNQTVIEYLNNVLTSENNANRLNQGHLQAIAVSGYRPLLELEGKLLLAAKLQEGLRQAIVETMDEGCPESYLHLFSVICDNGLQRFASVKRGIAVCTGIGEQDSSERITNKYVELIRRFLNDREEARKALQSKDTVELYLALWSIGFYNTEEIQALVPGIIKDGAKYQVQTLLYFLRCTQYSGMNHRISKDAFEKWYNEPSVVAAILPLYLSGLYLSRYGGHKDAPSLHDYFDSKEEAIRHYDYLKNVYQSISAKEIYSPYVFPWESAELTRSEIVLKMAYITWMTNDSALKDDLCTCLPSLDTYMRAGYIGVVLNPPTSHLQEEYVLQSLGDRSQDVRDEAYKVLSEMTLSPEQNQKVEELLRFKYSEMRINAINLLMKQPKEQLSGSIRRLLTDKVAERRLAGLDMMKTIHNVEFLQDTYQELIPTVKEIQKPNAKEKVLIESLIGDGTEKNTAQHYTKDNGFGLYDPALEVNLPEITQDKGFNVKKAFEFICFGRAKLVFKKLSKYIEIYKNEEFKNGYGEARLVGNSVLIN
;
A
#
# COMPACT_ATOMS: atom_id res chain seq x y z
N MET A 1 -13.98 3.75 -1.92
CA MET A 1 -13.57 4.52 -3.12
C MET A 1 -13.16 5.90 -2.62
N ARG A 2 -11.85 6.13 -2.46
CA ARG A 2 -11.35 7.44 -2.06
C ARG A 2 -11.86 8.45 -3.06
N LEU A 3 -12.49 9.52 -2.58
CA LEU A 3 -12.87 10.65 -3.38
C LEU A 3 -11.64 11.14 -4.13
N ILE A 4 -11.53 10.73 -5.38
CA ILE A 4 -10.53 11.27 -6.29
C ILE A 4 -10.80 12.75 -6.34
N TYR A 5 -9.80 13.53 -5.98
CA TYR A 5 -9.68 14.95 -6.03
C TYR A 5 -10.53 15.55 -7.13
N ASN A 6 -11.51 16.28 -6.73
CA ASN A 6 -12.19 17.19 -7.58
C ASN A 6 -11.78 18.60 -7.12
N ASP A 7 -10.89 19.28 -7.86
CA ASP A 7 -10.58 20.70 -7.64
C ASP A 7 -11.85 21.56 -7.56
N ALA A 8 -12.90 21.13 -8.24
CA ALA A 8 -14.21 21.73 -8.17
C ALA A 8 -14.84 21.65 -6.77
N LEU A 9 -14.54 20.59 -6.01
CA LEU A 9 -15.08 20.39 -4.68
C LEU A 9 -14.40 21.28 -3.65
N ASN A 10 -13.07 21.35 -3.67
CA ASN A 10 -12.32 22.25 -2.80
C ASN A 10 -12.70 23.71 -3.07
N LYS A 11 -12.98 24.08 -4.33
CA LYS A 11 -13.48 25.40 -4.71
C LYS A 11 -14.86 25.72 -4.13
N ARG A 12 -15.70 24.71 -3.84
CA ARG A 12 -17.03 24.90 -3.23
C ARG A 12 -16.97 24.95 -1.70
N ILE A 13 -16.16 24.07 -1.09
CA ILE A 13 -16.01 24.03 0.37
C ILE A 13 -15.18 25.21 0.87
N ALA A 14 -14.12 25.59 0.19
CA ALA A 14 -13.22 26.67 0.61
C ALA A 14 -13.93 28.01 0.92
N PRO A 15 -14.86 28.52 0.08
CA PRO A 15 -15.60 29.74 0.40
C PRO A 15 -16.51 29.59 1.63
N TYR A 16 -17.05 28.40 1.86
CA TYR A 16 -17.86 28.12 3.04
C TYR A 16 -16.99 28.14 4.31
N LEU A 17 -15.85 27.45 4.30
CA LEU A 17 -14.90 27.43 5.40
C LEU A 17 -14.33 28.83 5.70
N GLU A 18 -14.05 29.62 4.66
CA GLU A 18 -13.58 31.00 4.81
C GLU A 18 -14.63 31.86 5.53
N ARG A 19 -15.94 31.72 5.20
CA ARG A 19 -17.02 32.40 5.91
C ARG A 19 -17.12 31.99 7.38
N LEU A 20 -16.93 30.69 7.67
CA LEU A 20 -16.88 30.20 9.04
C LEU A 20 -15.68 30.79 9.80
N THR A 21 -14.50 30.88 9.18
CA THR A 21 -13.33 31.50 9.80
C THR A 21 -13.57 32.94 10.21
N LYS A 22 -14.33 33.72 9.43
CA LYS A 22 -14.68 35.12 9.76
C LYS A 22 -15.66 35.26 10.96
N LYS A 23 -16.43 34.22 11.30
CA LYS A 23 -17.38 34.19 12.43
C LYS A 23 -16.82 33.67 13.75
N ARG A 24 -15.52 33.41 13.81
CA ARG A 24 -14.82 32.64 14.81
C ARG A 24 -14.69 33.26 16.20
N THR A 25 -14.98 34.56 16.33
CA THR A 25 -14.76 35.37 17.55
C THR A 25 -15.63 35.00 18.74
N SER A 26 -16.65 34.14 18.56
CA SER A 26 -17.58 33.72 19.60
C SER A 26 -17.25 32.38 20.28
N LEU A 27 -16.16 31.69 19.84
CA LEU A 27 -15.79 30.38 20.35
C LEU A 27 -14.79 30.50 21.49
N ASP A 28 -14.80 29.54 22.43
CA ASP A 28 -13.76 29.40 23.44
C ASP A 28 -12.44 28.91 22.80
N LYS A 29 -11.33 29.13 23.53
CA LYS A 29 -9.97 28.86 23.01
C LYS A 29 -9.75 27.40 22.64
N GLU A 30 -10.29 26.45 23.41
CA GLU A 30 -10.16 25.02 23.16
C GLU A 30 -10.90 24.63 21.88
N THR A 31 -12.16 25.03 21.74
CA THR A 31 -12.95 24.80 20.51
C THR A 31 -12.28 25.42 19.29
N MET A 32 -11.69 26.62 19.42
CA MET A 32 -10.95 27.25 18.31
C MET A 32 -9.75 26.41 17.88
N THR A 33 -8.99 25.87 18.84
CA THR A 33 -7.80 25.04 18.54
C THR A 33 -8.23 23.76 17.80
N LEU A 34 -9.27 23.08 18.26
CA LEU A 34 -9.80 21.88 17.61
C LEU A 34 -10.35 22.20 16.21
N LEU A 35 -11.07 23.28 16.08
CA LEU A 35 -11.59 23.75 14.80
C LEU A 35 -10.46 24.03 13.80
N ASP A 36 -9.34 24.59 14.25
CA ASP A 36 -8.17 24.85 13.39
C ASP A 36 -7.60 23.57 12.79
N VAL A 37 -7.55 22.51 13.59
CA VAL A 37 -7.08 21.19 13.11
C VAL A 37 -8.00 20.64 12.02
N PHE A 38 -9.36 20.73 12.22
CA PHE A 38 -10.32 20.31 11.20
C PHE A 38 -10.26 21.19 9.95
N MET A 39 -10.17 22.52 10.11
CA MET A 39 -10.09 23.47 9.01
C MET A 39 -8.81 23.24 8.19
N GLN A 40 -7.70 22.95 8.85
CA GLN A 40 -6.45 22.62 8.18
C GLN A 40 -6.60 21.32 7.37
N TYR A 41 -7.24 20.30 7.93
CA TYR A 41 -7.51 19.03 7.22
C TYR A 41 -8.36 19.26 5.95
N PHE A 42 -9.45 20.01 6.04
CA PHE A 42 -10.33 20.26 4.90
C PHE A 42 -9.73 21.20 3.83
N ASN A 43 -8.76 22.04 4.19
CA ASN A 43 -8.06 22.94 3.27
C ASN A 43 -6.81 22.33 2.65
N MET A 44 -6.32 21.19 3.15
CA MET A 44 -5.15 20.53 2.60
C MET A 44 -5.46 19.93 1.23
N ASP A 45 -4.53 20.17 0.29
CA ASP A 45 -4.44 19.44 -0.97
C ASP A 45 -3.92 18.02 -0.68
N THR A 46 -4.81 17.15 -0.20
CA THR A 46 -4.46 15.79 0.25
C THR A 46 -4.34 14.84 -0.93
N ARG A 47 -3.44 15.09 -1.88
CA ARG A 47 -3.22 14.25 -3.08
C ARG A 47 -2.91 12.79 -2.74
N TYR A 48 -2.61 12.45 -1.50
CA TYR A 48 -2.15 11.11 -1.10
C TYR A 48 -2.97 10.47 0.03
N GLY A 49 -4.14 10.96 0.36
CA GLY A 49 -5.08 10.27 1.26
C GLY A 49 -4.51 9.89 2.63
N THR A 50 -3.46 10.57 3.06
CA THR A 50 -3.01 10.57 4.45
C THR A 50 -3.88 11.57 5.21
N TYR A 51 -4.42 11.12 6.34
CA TYR A 51 -4.99 12.05 7.31
C TYR A 51 -3.90 13.07 7.65
N SER A 52 -4.29 14.34 7.86
CA SER A 52 -3.29 15.31 8.28
C SER A 52 -2.64 14.77 9.55
N ASP A 53 -1.30 14.82 9.61
CA ASP A 53 -0.49 14.35 10.75
C ASP A 53 -0.94 14.94 12.10
N LYS A 54 -1.88 15.87 12.09
CA LYS A 54 -2.45 16.54 13.26
C LYS A 54 -3.85 16.08 13.61
N LEU A 55 -4.70 15.73 12.62
CA LEU A 55 -6.10 15.38 12.88
C LEU A 55 -6.22 14.03 13.59
N GLU A 56 -5.57 13.01 13.08
CA GLU A 56 -5.64 11.67 13.68
C GLU A 56 -5.10 11.63 15.11
N PRO A 57 -3.89 12.12 15.43
CA PRO A 57 -3.41 12.19 16.81
C PRO A 57 -4.30 13.01 17.73
N CYS A 58 -4.88 14.11 17.24
CA CYS A 58 -5.82 14.93 18.00
C CYS A 58 -7.06 14.14 18.40
N ILE A 59 -7.67 13.41 17.46
CA ILE A 59 -8.86 12.59 17.73
C ILE A 59 -8.52 11.41 18.66
N ILE A 60 -7.37 10.74 18.46
CA ILE A 60 -6.90 9.67 19.34
C ILE A 60 -6.76 10.19 20.77
N HIS A 61 -6.16 11.37 20.94
CA HIS A 61 -6.02 12.00 22.26
C HIS A 61 -7.38 12.24 22.92
N ILE A 62 -8.36 12.79 22.20
CA ILE A 62 -9.71 13.04 22.72
C ILE A 62 -10.39 11.73 23.10
N ILE A 63 -10.29 10.69 22.26
CA ILE A 63 -10.87 9.38 22.56
C ILE A 63 -10.30 8.81 23.87
N GLN A 64 -9.00 8.95 24.09
CA GLN A 64 -8.33 8.47 25.30
C GLN A 64 -8.69 9.30 26.53
N GLU A 65 -8.67 10.63 26.41
CA GLU A 65 -8.97 11.58 27.51
C GLU A 65 -10.43 11.44 27.98
N GLU A 66 -11.37 11.44 27.05
CA GLU A 66 -12.80 11.32 27.36
C GLU A 66 -13.27 9.86 27.53
N LYS A 67 -12.35 8.88 27.38
CA LYS A 67 -12.64 7.44 27.48
C LYS A 67 -13.79 6.99 26.60
N ILE A 68 -13.83 7.50 25.36
CA ILE A 68 -14.87 7.20 24.39
C ILE A 68 -14.73 5.74 23.93
N LYS A 69 -15.78 4.94 24.16
CA LYS A 69 -15.79 3.51 23.83
C LYS A 69 -16.59 3.18 22.57
N SER A 70 -17.38 4.13 22.08
CA SER A 70 -18.25 3.92 20.92
C SER A 70 -18.18 5.09 19.96
N VAL A 71 -18.19 4.79 18.66
CA VAL A 71 -18.29 5.79 17.60
C VAL A 71 -19.54 6.67 17.73
N ALA A 72 -20.61 6.14 18.30
CA ALA A 72 -21.85 6.90 18.54
C ALA A 72 -21.64 8.12 19.43
N ASN A 73 -20.65 8.08 20.32
CA ASN A 73 -20.37 9.13 21.31
C ASN A 73 -19.16 10.00 20.94
N LEU A 74 -18.53 9.76 19.77
CA LEU A 74 -17.30 10.46 19.40
C LEU A 74 -17.44 11.99 19.39
N PHE A 75 -18.60 12.48 18.98
CA PHE A 75 -18.91 13.91 18.92
C PHE A 75 -19.87 14.41 20.01
N ASP A 76 -20.05 13.66 21.09
CA ASP A 76 -20.90 14.12 22.21
C ASP A 76 -20.16 15.11 23.13
N GLY A 77 -18.83 14.95 23.31
CA GLY A 77 -18.02 15.75 24.21
C GLY A 77 -17.44 17.03 23.58
N LYS A 78 -16.13 17.20 23.68
CA LYS A 78 -15.37 18.38 23.20
C LYS A 78 -15.60 18.67 21.72
N LEU A 79 -15.75 17.63 20.90
CA LEU A 79 -15.95 17.76 19.46
C LEU A 79 -17.36 18.23 19.05
N ASN A 80 -18.35 18.21 19.96
CA ASN A 80 -19.71 18.61 19.63
C ASN A 80 -19.81 20.08 19.17
N LYS A 81 -19.12 21.01 19.85
CA LYS A 81 -19.11 22.42 19.47
C LYS A 81 -18.48 22.63 18.09
N VAL A 82 -17.38 21.90 17.80
CA VAL A 82 -16.73 21.92 16.48
C VAL A 82 -17.68 21.40 15.40
N LEU A 83 -18.34 20.26 15.63
CA LEU A 83 -19.31 19.68 14.72
C LEU A 83 -20.47 20.66 14.40
N ARG A 84 -21.07 21.22 15.44
CA ARG A 84 -22.17 22.19 15.28
C ARG A 84 -21.72 23.46 14.57
N TYR A 85 -20.49 23.91 14.81
CA TYR A 85 -19.95 25.07 14.12
C TYR A 85 -19.70 24.78 12.61
N LEU A 86 -19.18 23.59 12.27
CA LEU A 86 -18.93 23.19 10.89
C LEU A 86 -20.23 22.94 10.11
N LEU A 87 -21.20 22.27 10.71
CA LEU A 87 -22.37 21.74 10.00
C LEU A 87 -23.65 22.57 10.26
N GLY A 88 -23.71 23.34 11.36
CA GLY A 88 -24.97 23.88 11.91
C GLY A 88 -25.75 22.81 12.66
N ASP A 89 -26.74 23.21 13.46
CA ASP A 89 -27.46 22.34 14.40
C ASP A 89 -28.19 21.18 13.69
N GLU A 90 -28.87 21.46 12.61
CA GLU A 90 -29.65 20.48 11.83
C GLU A 90 -28.76 19.34 11.31
N TYR A 91 -27.71 19.69 10.54
CA TYR A 91 -26.79 18.70 9.97
C TYR A 91 -25.93 18.03 11.05
N ALA A 92 -25.62 18.70 12.14
CA ALA A 92 -24.93 18.10 13.28
C ALA A 92 -25.78 17.02 13.95
N ASN A 93 -27.08 17.30 14.17
CA ASN A 93 -28.00 16.30 14.73
C ASN A 93 -28.14 15.07 13.78
N LEU A 94 -28.28 15.34 12.49
CA LEU A 94 -28.34 14.28 11.49
C LEU A 94 -27.02 13.45 11.44
N PHE A 95 -25.87 14.10 11.61
CA PHE A 95 -24.58 13.41 11.71
C PHE A 95 -24.49 12.54 12.98
N HIS A 96 -25.03 12.99 14.10
CA HIS A 96 -25.14 12.16 15.31
C HIS A 96 -26.02 10.91 15.07
N THR A 97 -27.11 11.05 14.31
CA THR A 97 -27.92 9.89 13.90
C THR A 97 -27.10 8.93 13.05
N TYR A 98 -26.32 9.44 12.09
CA TYR A 98 -25.39 8.60 11.31
C TYR A 98 -24.38 7.85 12.21
N LEU A 99 -23.78 8.52 13.20
CA LEU A 99 -22.81 7.89 14.12
C LEU A 99 -23.46 6.75 14.92
N LYS A 100 -24.70 6.90 15.36
CA LYS A 100 -25.46 5.83 16.02
C LYS A 100 -25.74 4.63 15.10
N LEU A 101 -26.06 4.89 13.84
CA LEU A 101 -26.21 3.84 12.83
C LEU A 101 -24.87 3.14 12.59
N LYS A 102 -23.80 3.92 12.40
CA LYS A 102 -22.45 3.38 12.16
C LYS A 102 -21.93 2.54 13.30
N ALA A 103 -22.25 2.86 14.55
CA ALA A 103 -21.90 2.07 15.72
C ALA A 103 -22.51 0.64 15.71
N ARG A 104 -23.57 0.42 14.94
CA ARG A 104 -24.24 -0.90 14.77
C ARG A 104 -23.72 -1.67 13.57
N CYS A 105 -23.01 -1.01 12.66
CA CYS A 105 -22.49 -1.63 11.45
C CYS A 105 -21.12 -2.27 11.70
N PRO A 106 -20.73 -3.28 10.92
CA PRO A 106 -19.40 -3.85 10.99
C PRO A 106 -18.36 -2.84 10.49
N TYR A 107 -17.14 -2.99 10.98
CA TYR A 107 -15.98 -2.37 10.37
C TYR A 107 -15.58 -3.14 9.11
N THR A 108 -15.36 -2.44 8.00
CA THR A 108 -14.85 -3.01 6.76
C THR A 108 -13.53 -2.34 6.38
N HIS A 109 -12.51 -3.12 6.01
CA HIS A 109 -11.19 -2.60 5.66
C HIS A 109 -10.77 -3.02 4.25
N GLY A 110 -10.39 -2.03 3.42
CA GLY A 110 -9.75 -2.23 2.13
C GLY A 110 -10.61 -2.91 1.07
N TYR A 111 -9.94 -3.54 0.12
CA TYR A 111 -10.58 -4.24 -1.00
C TYR A 111 -11.20 -5.60 -0.62
N SER A 112 -10.74 -6.21 0.45
CA SER A 112 -11.37 -7.38 1.00
C SER A 112 -12.46 -6.93 1.97
N ARG A 113 -13.70 -7.27 1.68
CA ARG A 113 -14.86 -6.98 2.54
C ARG A 113 -14.84 -7.91 3.74
N ARG A 114 -13.91 -7.64 4.65
CA ARG A 114 -13.79 -8.36 5.90
C ARG A 114 -14.61 -7.60 6.91
N SER A 115 -15.69 -8.18 7.36
CA SER A 115 -16.56 -7.54 8.32
C SER A 115 -16.14 -7.89 9.74
N GLN A 116 -15.87 -6.85 10.50
CA GLN A 116 -15.64 -6.95 11.93
C GLN A 116 -16.64 -6.06 12.64
N ARG A 117 -17.52 -6.66 13.43
CA ARG A 117 -18.52 -5.92 14.18
C ARG A 117 -17.87 -5.31 15.41
N SER A 118 -17.55 -4.03 15.32
CA SER A 118 -16.92 -3.29 16.41
C SER A 118 -17.46 -1.88 16.48
N ALA A 119 -17.75 -1.43 17.66
CA ALA A 119 -18.07 -0.03 17.95
C ALA A 119 -16.85 0.85 18.22
N ASN A 120 -15.63 0.28 18.15
CA ASN A 120 -14.40 1.02 18.46
C ASN A 120 -14.22 2.22 17.53
N PRO A 121 -14.15 3.46 18.06
CA PRO A 121 -14.04 4.67 17.26
C PRO A 121 -12.80 4.70 16.36
N LEU A 122 -11.67 4.14 16.80
CA LEU A 122 -10.42 4.13 16.04
C LEU A 122 -10.55 3.31 14.76
N LEU A 123 -11.28 2.19 14.78
CA LEU A 123 -11.50 1.37 13.60
C LEU A 123 -12.37 2.04 12.56
N HIS A 124 -13.32 2.86 13.00
CA HIS A 124 -14.24 3.57 12.12
C HIS A 124 -13.75 4.97 11.72
N PHE A 125 -12.61 5.41 12.24
CA PHE A 125 -12.16 6.79 12.12
C PHE A 125 -12.13 7.31 10.67
N SER A 126 -11.54 6.56 9.73
CA SER A 126 -11.50 6.96 8.33
C SER A 126 -12.89 7.15 7.72
N HIS A 127 -13.80 6.22 8.00
CA HIS A 127 -15.18 6.29 7.51
C HIS A 127 -15.97 7.43 8.13
N ILE A 128 -15.67 7.78 9.38
CA ILE A 128 -16.29 8.91 10.07
C ILE A 128 -15.85 10.23 9.43
N ILE A 129 -14.57 10.38 9.14
CA ILE A 129 -14.03 11.58 8.49
C ILE A 129 -14.52 11.72 7.05
N ASP A 130 -14.60 10.61 6.31
CA ASP A 130 -15.20 10.60 4.97
C ASP A 130 -16.68 11.02 5.02
N ALA A 131 -17.44 10.50 5.98
CA ALA A 131 -18.82 10.90 6.18
C ALA A 131 -18.96 12.38 6.62
N LEU A 132 -18.11 12.86 7.52
CA LEU A 132 -18.10 14.27 7.91
C LEU A 132 -17.81 15.18 6.71
N THR A 133 -16.89 14.77 5.83
CA THR A 133 -16.59 15.49 4.59
C THR A 133 -17.82 15.54 3.67
N GLU A 134 -18.54 14.43 3.54
CA GLU A 134 -19.79 14.34 2.78
C GLU A 134 -20.84 15.32 3.33
N PHE A 135 -21.11 15.31 4.64
CA PHE A 135 -22.06 16.24 5.28
C PHE A 135 -21.63 17.70 5.11
N LEU A 136 -20.34 18.00 5.22
CA LEU A 136 -19.80 19.34 5.04
C LEU A 136 -20.01 19.84 3.60
N LYS A 137 -19.83 18.97 2.60
CA LYS A 137 -20.09 19.29 1.20
C LYS A 137 -21.56 19.67 0.99
N LEU A 138 -22.47 18.83 1.46
CA LEU A 138 -23.89 19.09 1.32
C LEU A 138 -24.27 20.43 1.99
N ARG A 139 -23.72 20.69 3.17
CA ARG A 139 -23.93 21.96 3.87
C ARG A 139 -23.34 23.15 3.12
N ALA A 140 -22.16 23.03 2.57
CA ALA A 140 -21.45 24.10 1.86
C ALA A 140 -22.11 24.46 0.53
N THR A 141 -22.68 23.50 -0.19
CA THR A 141 -23.34 23.67 -1.49
C THR A 141 -24.78 24.16 -1.36
N GLY A 142 -25.35 24.18 -0.15
CA GLY A 142 -26.76 24.54 0.05
C GLY A 142 -27.71 23.54 -0.60
N PHE A 143 -27.34 22.28 -0.61
CA PHE A 143 -28.07 21.19 -1.21
C PHE A 143 -29.50 21.12 -0.66
N SER A 144 -30.49 21.03 -1.54
CA SER A 144 -31.88 20.80 -1.18
C SER A 144 -32.31 19.39 -1.51
N GLU A 145 -33.10 18.75 -0.64
CA GLU A 145 -33.65 17.40 -0.87
C GLU A 145 -34.46 17.34 -2.17
N GLN A 146 -35.09 18.45 -2.56
CA GLN A 146 -35.82 18.55 -3.82
C GLN A 146 -34.94 18.35 -5.06
N ALA A 147 -33.64 18.65 -4.98
CA ALA A 147 -32.70 18.41 -6.06
C ALA A 147 -32.48 16.92 -6.30
N ILE A 148 -32.62 16.07 -5.27
CA ILE A 148 -32.53 14.60 -5.43
C ILE A 148 -33.73 14.10 -6.26
N LEU A 149 -34.91 14.58 -5.98
CA LEU A 149 -36.14 14.10 -6.63
C LEU A 149 -36.23 14.50 -8.10
N ASN A 150 -35.84 15.73 -8.41
CA ASN A 150 -36.05 16.32 -9.74
C ASN A 150 -34.96 15.97 -10.74
N GLY A 151 -33.81 15.50 -10.31
CA GLY A 151 -32.62 15.34 -11.17
C GLY A 151 -32.24 16.68 -11.77
N GLY A 152 -31.04 17.16 -11.66
CA GLY A 152 -30.67 18.51 -12.10
C GLY A 152 -30.93 18.77 -13.57
N ASN A 153 -31.45 19.93 -13.89
CA ASN A 153 -31.68 20.40 -15.24
C ASN A 153 -30.52 21.24 -15.79
N THR A 154 -29.67 21.77 -14.90
CA THR A 154 -28.46 22.53 -15.29
C THR A 154 -27.20 21.68 -15.04
N PRO A 155 -26.06 21.99 -15.72
CA PRO A 155 -24.81 21.29 -15.46
C PRO A 155 -24.38 21.35 -13.99
N GLU A 156 -24.64 22.46 -13.30
CA GLU A 156 -24.32 22.64 -11.88
C GLU A 156 -25.26 21.83 -10.97
N GLU A 157 -26.56 21.78 -11.30
CA GLU A 157 -27.52 20.92 -10.62
C GLU A 157 -27.22 19.44 -10.85
N ILE A 158 -26.82 19.03 -12.08
CA ILE A 158 -26.41 17.67 -12.40
C ILE A 158 -25.16 17.27 -11.61
N GLU A 159 -24.20 18.16 -11.47
CA GLU A 159 -23.00 17.91 -10.70
C GLU A 159 -23.31 17.83 -9.20
N THR A 160 -24.13 18.72 -8.69
CA THR A 160 -24.62 18.70 -7.31
C THR A 160 -25.45 17.44 -7.05
N TYR A 161 -26.27 17.01 -8.01
CA TYR A 161 -27.03 15.78 -7.95
C TYR A 161 -26.12 14.55 -7.94
N LYS A 162 -25.09 14.50 -8.77
CA LYS A 162 -24.10 13.40 -8.76
C LYS A 162 -23.36 13.32 -7.43
N ASP A 163 -23.00 14.44 -6.85
CA ASP A 163 -22.38 14.50 -5.54
C ASP A 163 -23.35 13.98 -4.46
N ALA A 164 -24.62 14.36 -4.53
CA ALA A 164 -25.67 13.91 -3.62
C ALA A 164 -25.96 12.40 -3.75
N MET A 165 -25.96 11.87 -4.97
CA MET A 165 -26.17 10.45 -5.22
C MET A 165 -25.07 9.56 -4.62
N ASN A 166 -23.90 10.12 -4.33
CA ASN A 166 -22.81 9.44 -3.62
C ASN A 166 -22.87 9.67 -2.10
N CYS A 167 -23.83 10.43 -1.61
CA CYS A 167 -23.99 10.77 -0.20
C CYS A 167 -24.74 9.70 0.59
N GLN A 168 -24.23 8.49 0.54
CA GLN A 168 -24.83 7.32 1.18
C GLN A 168 -25.00 7.45 2.69
N ASN A 169 -24.05 8.10 3.37
CA ASN A 169 -24.08 8.25 4.84
C ASN A 169 -25.16 9.26 5.27
N TRP A 170 -25.29 10.34 4.53
CA TRP A 170 -26.36 11.34 4.73
C TRP A 170 -27.74 10.72 4.45
N MET A 171 -27.89 9.98 3.34
CA MET A 171 -29.15 9.30 3.04
C MET A 171 -29.52 8.30 4.12
N ALA A 172 -28.57 7.50 4.64
CA ALA A 172 -28.85 6.56 5.72
C ALA A 172 -29.40 7.27 6.98
N ALA A 173 -28.82 8.41 7.34
CA ALA A 173 -29.29 9.21 8.47
C ALA A 173 -30.69 9.80 8.21
N GLN A 174 -30.96 10.32 7.02
CA GLN A 174 -32.26 10.84 6.63
C GLN A 174 -33.36 9.78 6.68
N ILE A 175 -33.06 8.57 6.19
CA ILE A 175 -33.99 7.43 6.29
C ILE A 175 -34.32 7.12 7.75
N ALA A 176 -33.29 7.09 8.62
CA ALA A 176 -33.47 6.79 10.04
C ALA A 176 -34.28 7.87 10.78
N GLU A 177 -34.15 9.13 10.37
CA GLU A 177 -34.98 10.24 10.88
C GLU A 177 -36.40 10.29 10.26
N GLY A 178 -36.69 9.37 9.33
CA GLY A 178 -38.02 9.26 8.72
C GLY A 178 -38.31 10.31 7.64
N ASN A 179 -37.27 10.85 6.99
CA ASN A 179 -37.45 11.83 5.91
C ASN A 179 -38.19 11.20 4.73
N GLN A 180 -39.43 11.56 4.54
CA GLN A 180 -40.31 10.99 3.53
C GLN A 180 -39.81 11.27 2.11
N THR A 181 -39.23 12.41 1.84
CA THR A 181 -38.68 12.78 0.54
C THR A 181 -37.59 11.81 0.08
N VAL A 182 -36.65 11.49 0.99
CA VAL A 182 -35.56 10.54 0.70
C VAL A 182 -36.09 9.11 0.60
N ILE A 183 -37.02 8.73 1.47
CA ILE A 183 -37.67 7.41 1.45
C ILE A 183 -38.45 7.20 0.14
N GLU A 184 -39.23 8.15 -0.30
CA GLU A 184 -39.99 8.08 -1.56
C GLU A 184 -39.07 8.06 -2.77
N TYR A 185 -37.99 8.85 -2.74
CA TYR A 185 -36.97 8.78 -3.78
C TYR A 185 -36.40 7.38 -3.93
N LEU A 186 -35.95 6.76 -2.84
CA LEU A 186 -35.37 5.41 -2.88
C LEU A 186 -36.42 4.36 -3.25
N ASN A 187 -37.65 4.51 -2.78
CA ASN A 187 -38.77 3.66 -3.22
C ASN A 187 -38.94 3.73 -4.75
N ASN A 188 -38.94 4.93 -5.31
CA ASN A 188 -39.08 5.14 -6.76
C ASN A 188 -37.88 4.56 -7.52
N VAL A 189 -36.64 4.68 -7.00
CA VAL A 189 -35.45 4.10 -7.61
C VAL A 189 -35.50 2.56 -7.63
N LEU A 190 -36.05 1.96 -6.56
CA LEU A 190 -36.15 0.48 -6.45
C LEU A 190 -37.31 -0.11 -7.25
N THR A 191 -38.39 0.63 -7.50
CA THR A 191 -39.65 0.12 -8.05
C THR A 191 -40.00 0.60 -9.45
N SER A 192 -39.47 1.75 -9.88
CA SER A 192 -39.82 2.37 -11.17
C SER A 192 -38.82 1.99 -12.27
N GLU A 193 -39.32 1.46 -13.39
CA GLU A 193 -38.51 1.20 -14.59
C GLU A 193 -37.81 2.46 -15.12
N ASN A 194 -38.43 3.61 -15.03
CA ASN A 194 -37.86 4.89 -15.49
C ASN A 194 -36.67 5.37 -14.64
N ASN A 195 -36.58 4.93 -13.40
CA ASN A 195 -35.54 5.33 -12.45
C ASN A 195 -34.53 4.23 -12.14
N ALA A 196 -34.70 3.04 -12.70
CA ALA A 196 -33.80 1.90 -12.44
C ALA A 196 -32.34 2.18 -12.82
N ASN A 197 -32.10 3.05 -13.82
CA ASN A 197 -30.76 3.49 -14.20
C ASN A 197 -30.08 4.42 -13.20
N ARG A 198 -30.82 4.91 -12.20
CA ARG A 198 -30.30 5.75 -11.10
C ARG A 198 -29.82 4.93 -9.92
N LEU A 199 -30.20 3.64 -9.83
CA LEU A 199 -29.77 2.77 -8.75
C LEU A 199 -28.25 2.62 -8.78
N ASN A 200 -27.61 2.87 -7.64
CA ASN A 200 -26.18 2.68 -7.46
C ASN A 200 -25.90 1.98 -6.12
N GLN A 201 -24.64 1.60 -5.92
CA GLN A 201 -24.21 0.89 -4.69
C GLN A 201 -24.43 1.75 -3.43
N GLY A 202 -24.29 3.08 -3.53
CA GLY A 202 -24.54 3.99 -2.39
C GLY A 202 -25.97 3.96 -1.89
N HIS A 203 -26.96 3.79 -2.78
CA HIS A 203 -28.37 3.63 -2.40
C HIS A 203 -28.60 2.34 -1.60
N LEU A 204 -28.08 1.21 -2.11
CA LEU A 204 -28.16 -0.10 -1.43
C LEU A 204 -27.48 -0.03 -0.04
N GLN A 205 -26.33 0.64 0.02
CA GLN A 205 -25.59 0.82 1.27
C GLN A 205 -26.34 1.73 2.27
N ALA A 206 -26.96 2.81 1.80
CA ALA A 206 -27.77 3.68 2.65
C ALA A 206 -28.97 2.92 3.26
N ILE A 207 -29.64 2.09 2.46
CA ILE A 207 -30.74 1.24 2.92
C ILE A 207 -30.25 0.22 3.96
N ALA A 208 -29.15 -0.47 3.64
CA ALA A 208 -28.57 -1.48 4.53
C ALA A 208 -28.09 -0.89 5.87
N VAL A 209 -27.46 0.30 5.86
CA VAL A 209 -26.98 0.99 7.06
C VAL A 209 -28.15 1.52 7.90
N SER A 210 -29.19 2.05 7.26
CA SER A 210 -30.37 2.57 7.97
C SER A 210 -31.16 1.47 8.70
N GLY A 211 -31.20 0.27 8.11
CA GLY A 211 -32.04 -0.83 8.63
C GLY A 211 -33.55 -0.60 8.47
N TYR A 212 -33.96 0.37 7.62
CA TYR A 212 -35.37 0.71 7.46
C TYR A 212 -36.14 -0.39 6.74
N ARG A 213 -36.98 -1.07 7.49
CA ARG A 213 -37.64 -2.30 7.06
C ARG A 213 -38.41 -2.21 5.74
N PRO A 214 -39.22 -1.17 5.46
CA PRO A 214 -39.95 -1.10 4.19
C PRO A 214 -39.04 -1.04 2.94
N LEU A 215 -37.92 -0.32 3.00
CA LEU A 215 -36.96 -0.29 1.89
C LEU A 215 -36.18 -1.61 1.76
N LEU A 216 -35.83 -2.26 2.87
CA LEU A 216 -35.21 -3.59 2.85
C LEU A 216 -36.14 -4.65 2.22
N GLU A 217 -37.44 -4.58 2.44
CA GLU A 217 -38.42 -5.46 1.80
C GLU A 217 -38.49 -5.22 0.30
N LEU A 218 -38.38 -3.97 -0.16
CA LEU A 218 -38.28 -3.64 -1.60
C LEU A 218 -36.98 -4.14 -2.20
N GLU A 219 -35.87 -3.98 -1.49
CA GLU A 219 -34.55 -4.50 -1.91
C GLU A 219 -34.56 -6.02 -2.01
N GLY A 220 -35.21 -6.72 -1.07
CA GLY A 220 -35.49 -8.15 -1.14
C GLY A 220 -36.32 -8.56 -2.37
N LYS A 221 -37.37 -7.80 -2.71
CA LYS A 221 -38.14 -8.00 -3.95
C LYS A 221 -37.31 -7.76 -5.20
N LEU A 222 -36.45 -6.76 -5.20
CA LEU A 222 -35.52 -6.47 -6.29
C LEU A 222 -34.54 -7.63 -6.48
N LEU A 223 -33.99 -8.18 -5.39
CA LEU A 223 -33.12 -9.36 -5.42
C LEU A 223 -33.80 -10.57 -6.05
N LEU A 224 -35.09 -10.79 -5.74
CA LEU A 224 -35.90 -11.86 -6.33
C LEU A 224 -36.16 -11.63 -7.84
N ALA A 225 -36.41 -10.38 -8.24
CA ALA A 225 -36.69 -10.03 -9.61
C ALA A 225 -35.44 -10.04 -10.53
N ALA A 226 -34.26 -9.87 -9.97
CA ALA A 226 -32.98 -9.73 -10.71
C ALA A 226 -32.47 -11.03 -11.33
N LYS A 227 -33.33 -11.80 -12.07
CA LYS A 227 -33.01 -13.15 -12.58
C LYS A 227 -31.83 -13.20 -13.55
N LEU A 228 -31.64 -12.18 -14.38
CA LEU A 228 -30.58 -12.12 -15.40
C LEU A 228 -29.50 -11.06 -15.10
N GLN A 229 -29.58 -10.43 -13.92
CA GLN A 229 -28.68 -9.33 -13.54
C GLN A 229 -27.72 -9.78 -12.44
N GLU A 230 -26.71 -10.53 -12.82
CA GLU A 230 -25.73 -11.08 -11.85
C GLU A 230 -25.02 -10.01 -11.02
N GLY A 231 -24.61 -8.91 -11.66
CA GLY A 231 -23.95 -7.81 -10.97
C GLY A 231 -24.83 -7.14 -9.91
N LEU A 232 -26.12 -6.97 -10.21
CA LEU A 232 -27.07 -6.40 -9.25
C LEU A 232 -27.29 -7.33 -8.06
N ARG A 233 -27.47 -8.64 -8.31
CA ARG A 233 -27.59 -9.63 -7.21
C ARG A 233 -26.36 -9.63 -6.32
N GLN A 234 -25.17 -9.62 -6.93
CA GLN A 234 -23.92 -9.57 -6.19
C GLN A 234 -23.80 -8.29 -5.37
N ALA A 235 -24.10 -7.13 -5.95
CA ALA A 235 -24.05 -5.85 -5.25
C ALA A 235 -24.99 -5.80 -4.04
N ILE A 236 -26.24 -6.27 -4.18
CA ILE A 236 -27.20 -6.34 -3.06
C ILE A 236 -26.66 -7.25 -1.95
N VAL A 237 -26.18 -8.44 -2.30
CA VAL A 237 -25.67 -9.39 -1.29
C VAL A 237 -24.43 -8.86 -0.59
N GLU A 238 -23.53 -8.21 -1.32
CA GLU A 238 -22.30 -7.64 -0.75
C GLU A 238 -22.56 -6.44 0.16
N THR A 239 -23.51 -5.58 -0.19
CA THR A 239 -23.85 -4.41 0.62
C THR A 239 -24.57 -4.76 1.92
N MET A 240 -25.26 -5.90 2.01
CA MET A 240 -25.91 -6.30 3.26
C MET A 240 -24.92 -6.50 4.42
N ASP A 241 -23.67 -6.88 4.15
CA ASP A 241 -22.64 -7.04 5.18
C ASP A 241 -22.11 -5.70 5.71
N GLU A 242 -22.19 -4.65 4.91
CA GLU A 242 -21.80 -3.28 5.30
C GLU A 242 -22.88 -2.58 6.13
N GLY A 243 -24.09 -3.13 6.15
CA GLY A 243 -25.25 -2.61 6.86
C GLY A 243 -25.34 -3.04 8.32
N CYS A 244 -26.44 -2.66 8.95
CA CYS A 244 -26.75 -3.11 10.30
C CYS A 244 -27.10 -4.62 10.33
N PRO A 245 -26.99 -5.30 11.50
CA PRO A 245 -27.25 -6.74 11.60
C PRO A 245 -28.63 -7.15 11.09
N GLU A 246 -29.64 -6.34 11.31
CA GLU A 246 -31.03 -6.61 10.90
C GLU A 246 -31.18 -6.64 9.38
N SER A 247 -30.45 -5.80 8.68
CA SER A 247 -30.40 -5.76 7.20
C SER A 247 -29.81 -7.06 6.65
N TYR A 248 -28.69 -7.51 7.23
CA TYR A 248 -28.07 -8.78 6.85
C TYR A 248 -29.05 -9.94 7.07
N LEU A 249 -29.63 -10.08 8.27
CA LEU A 249 -30.53 -11.18 8.62
C LEU A 249 -31.75 -11.22 7.73
N HIS A 250 -32.34 -10.03 7.41
CA HIS A 250 -33.49 -9.95 6.52
C HIS A 250 -33.17 -10.44 5.11
N LEU A 251 -32.15 -9.86 4.47
CA LEU A 251 -31.80 -10.20 3.09
C LEU A 251 -31.29 -11.65 3.00
N PHE A 252 -30.56 -12.14 4.01
CA PHE A 252 -30.12 -13.51 4.07
C PHE A 252 -31.28 -14.49 4.19
N SER A 253 -32.34 -14.16 4.94
CA SER A 253 -33.59 -14.93 4.98
C SER A 253 -34.26 -14.98 3.62
N VAL A 254 -34.34 -13.84 2.92
CA VAL A 254 -34.88 -13.78 1.53
C VAL A 254 -34.10 -14.73 0.59
N ILE A 255 -32.77 -14.76 0.71
CA ILE A 255 -31.91 -15.66 -0.06
C ILE A 255 -32.27 -17.13 0.22
N CYS A 256 -32.31 -17.51 1.48
CA CYS A 256 -32.53 -18.90 1.89
C CYS A 256 -33.95 -19.38 1.59
N ASP A 257 -34.96 -18.57 1.91
CA ASP A 257 -36.38 -18.95 1.74
C ASP A 257 -36.80 -19.08 0.26
N ASN A 258 -36.05 -18.41 -0.63
CA ASN A 258 -36.31 -18.46 -2.08
C ASN A 258 -35.27 -19.26 -2.88
N GLY A 259 -34.35 -19.92 -2.20
CA GLY A 259 -33.32 -20.76 -2.83
C GLY A 259 -32.39 -19.98 -3.78
N LEU A 260 -32.12 -18.69 -3.48
CA LEU A 260 -31.28 -17.83 -4.33
C LEU A 260 -29.80 -18.21 -4.27
N GLN A 261 -29.37 -19.01 -3.29
CA GLN A 261 -28.03 -19.60 -3.20
C GLN A 261 -27.68 -20.52 -4.39
N ARG A 262 -28.65 -20.86 -5.25
CA ARG A 262 -28.38 -21.52 -6.54
C ARG A 262 -27.60 -20.65 -7.54
N PHE A 263 -27.65 -19.33 -7.38
CA PHE A 263 -26.92 -18.38 -8.25
C PHE A 263 -25.48 -18.21 -7.79
N ALA A 264 -24.53 -18.31 -8.72
CA ALA A 264 -23.11 -18.14 -8.44
C ALA A 264 -22.79 -16.74 -7.87
N SER A 265 -23.45 -15.68 -8.37
CA SER A 265 -23.29 -14.31 -7.87
C SER A 265 -23.71 -14.15 -6.39
N VAL A 266 -24.77 -14.84 -5.96
CA VAL A 266 -25.22 -14.84 -4.55
C VAL A 266 -24.21 -15.57 -3.68
N LYS A 267 -23.75 -16.77 -4.09
CA LYS A 267 -22.71 -17.50 -3.35
C LYS A 267 -21.41 -16.71 -3.25
N ARG A 268 -21.03 -16.02 -4.31
CA ARG A 268 -19.83 -15.14 -4.34
C ARG A 268 -19.97 -14.00 -3.33
N GLY A 269 -21.12 -13.32 -3.30
CA GLY A 269 -21.40 -12.28 -2.31
C GLY A 269 -21.33 -12.82 -0.88
N ILE A 270 -21.93 -13.98 -0.59
CA ILE A 270 -21.86 -14.62 0.74
C ILE A 270 -20.41 -14.98 1.11
N ALA A 271 -19.61 -15.50 0.15
CA ALA A 271 -18.22 -15.82 0.40
C ALA A 271 -17.39 -14.56 0.75
N VAL A 272 -17.68 -13.44 0.10
CA VAL A 272 -17.04 -12.14 0.42
C VAL A 272 -17.46 -11.67 1.82
N CYS A 273 -18.76 -11.72 2.14
CA CYS A 273 -19.27 -11.31 3.44
C CYS A 273 -18.68 -12.13 4.61
N THR A 274 -18.52 -13.43 4.41
CA THR A 274 -17.92 -14.31 5.42
C THR A 274 -16.39 -14.22 5.48
N GLY A 275 -15.76 -13.60 4.52
CA GLY A 275 -14.30 -13.54 4.41
C GLY A 275 -13.63 -14.87 4.02
N ILE A 276 -14.43 -15.88 3.63
CA ILE A 276 -13.92 -17.23 3.32
C ILE A 276 -13.30 -17.29 1.92
N GLY A 277 -13.51 -16.28 1.10
CA GLY A 277 -12.98 -16.21 -0.25
C GLY A 277 -12.96 -14.81 -0.83
N GLU A 278 -12.13 -14.64 -1.87
CA GLU A 278 -12.08 -13.45 -2.70
C GLU A 278 -13.06 -13.56 -3.88
N GLN A 279 -13.06 -12.57 -4.78
CA GLN A 279 -14.06 -12.38 -5.83
C GLN A 279 -14.45 -13.61 -6.68
N ASP A 280 -13.59 -14.63 -6.80
CA ASP A 280 -13.85 -15.81 -7.65
C ASP A 280 -14.32 -17.06 -6.87
N SER A 281 -14.82 -16.88 -5.65
CA SER A 281 -15.02 -17.97 -4.70
C SER A 281 -16.42 -18.56 -4.65
N SER A 282 -17.26 -18.38 -5.68
CA SER A 282 -18.64 -18.94 -5.68
C SER A 282 -18.70 -20.46 -5.50
N GLU A 283 -17.62 -21.17 -5.85
CA GLU A 283 -17.52 -22.63 -5.69
C GLU A 283 -17.20 -23.05 -4.25
N ARG A 284 -16.60 -22.15 -3.45
CA ARG A 284 -16.19 -22.43 -2.07
C ARG A 284 -17.36 -22.46 -1.11
N ILE A 285 -18.40 -21.66 -1.35
CA ILE A 285 -19.64 -21.65 -0.59
C ILE A 285 -20.66 -22.58 -1.26
N THR A 286 -20.88 -23.76 -0.70
CA THR A 286 -21.90 -24.70 -1.15
C THR A 286 -23.25 -24.38 -0.53
N ASN A 287 -24.33 -24.95 -1.07
CA ASN A 287 -25.66 -24.82 -0.47
C ASN A 287 -25.70 -25.34 0.99
N LYS A 288 -24.90 -26.38 1.28
CA LYS A 288 -24.74 -26.91 2.66
C LYS A 288 -24.22 -25.81 3.61
N TYR A 289 -23.19 -25.05 3.17
CA TYR A 289 -22.60 -24.02 4.00
C TYR A 289 -23.50 -22.79 4.17
N VAL A 290 -24.27 -22.43 3.14
CA VAL A 290 -25.28 -21.37 3.29
C VAL A 290 -26.34 -21.75 4.33
N GLU A 291 -26.81 -23.00 4.33
CA GLU A 291 -27.77 -23.48 5.32
C GLU A 291 -27.16 -23.59 6.73
N LEU A 292 -25.86 -23.92 6.83
CA LEU A 292 -25.15 -23.87 8.12
C LEU A 292 -25.10 -22.46 8.68
N ILE A 293 -24.75 -21.45 7.85
CA ILE A 293 -24.77 -20.05 8.27
C ILE A 293 -26.16 -19.68 8.80
N ARG A 294 -27.23 -20.07 8.09
CA ARG A 294 -28.60 -19.80 8.51
C ARG A 294 -28.89 -20.39 9.88
N ARG A 295 -28.54 -21.66 10.11
CA ARG A 295 -28.72 -22.34 11.37
C ARG A 295 -27.93 -21.69 12.51
N PHE A 296 -26.68 -21.42 12.31
CA PHE A 296 -25.80 -20.82 13.31
C PHE A 296 -26.21 -19.37 13.67
N LEU A 297 -26.74 -18.60 12.72
CA LEU A 297 -27.28 -17.26 13.01
C LEU A 297 -28.59 -17.33 13.81
N ASN A 298 -29.38 -18.43 13.67
CA ASN A 298 -30.63 -18.65 14.40
C ASN A 298 -30.41 -19.36 15.75
N ASP A 299 -29.41 -20.21 15.84
CA ASP A 299 -29.11 -20.97 17.06
C ASP A 299 -27.60 -20.84 17.42
N ARG A 300 -27.33 -20.02 18.40
CA ARG A 300 -25.93 -19.75 18.88
C ARG A 300 -25.34 -21.00 19.59
N GLU A 301 -26.16 -21.85 20.23
CA GLU A 301 -25.66 -23.07 20.88
C GLU A 301 -25.24 -24.10 19.85
N GLU A 302 -25.91 -24.14 18.69
CA GLU A 302 -25.48 -24.97 17.59
C GLU A 302 -24.13 -24.48 17.01
N ALA A 303 -23.96 -23.18 16.84
CA ALA A 303 -22.69 -22.60 16.43
C ALA A 303 -21.54 -22.93 17.42
N ARG A 304 -21.80 -22.84 18.74
CA ARG A 304 -20.80 -23.21 19.76
C ARG A 304 -20.44 -24.71 19.71
N LYS A 305 -21.39 -25.59 19.50
CA LYS A 305 -21.11 -27.02 19.32
C LYS A 305 -20.27 -27.30 18.08
N ALA A 306 -20.48 -26.53 17.00
CA ALA A 306 -19.74 -26.65 15.76
C ALA A 306 -18.25 -26.20 15.87
N LEU A 307 -17.86 -25.55 16.96
CA LEU A 307 -16.43 -25.29 17.27
C LEU A 307 -15.61 -26.57 17.49
N GLN A 308 -16.27 -27.71 17.68
CA GLN A 308 -15.63 -29.04 17.78
C GLN A 308 -15.70 -29.82 16.46
N SER A 309 -16.24 -29.23 15.40
CA SER A 309 -16.35 -29.89 14.09
C SER A 309 -14.95 -30.15 13.50
N LYS A 310 -14.81 -31.33 12.87
CA LYS A 310 -13.61 -31.65 12.06
C LYS A 310 -13.67 -31.08 10.65
N ASP A 311 -14.85 -30.61 10.20
CA ASP A 311 -15.00 -29.84 8.98
C ASP A 311 -14.52 -28.40 9.27
N THR A 312 -13.36 -28.03 8.73
CA THR A 312 -12.72 -26.74 8.99
C THR A 312 -13.53 -25.56 8.44
N VAL A 313 -14.34 -25.78 7.39
CA VAL A 313 -15.26 -24.76 6.86
C VAL A 313 -16.43 -24.55 7.82
N GLU A 314 -17.01 -25.63 8.35
CA GLU A 314 -18.06 -25.54 9.35
C GLU A 314 -17.57 -24.84 10.61
N LEU A 315 -16.36 -25.18 11.09
CA LEU A 315 -15.71 -24.53 12.22
C LEU A 315 -15.51 -23.02 11.95
N TYR A 316 -15.02 -22.67 10.76
CA TYR A 316 -14.84 -21.26 10.38
C TYR A 316 -16.16 -20.49 10.39
N LEU A 317 -17.21 -21.06 9.79
CA LEU A 317 -18.53 -20.46 9.75
C LEU A 317 -19.18 -20.34 11.14
N ALA A 318 -18.88 -21.27 12.04
CA ALA A 318 -19.29 -21.18 13.44
C ALA A 318 -18.62 -19.98 14.14
N LEU A 319 -17.30 -19.83 14.01
CA LEU A 319 -16.57 -18.66 14.52
C LEU A 319 -17.13 -17.37 13.95
N TRP A 320 -17.36 -17.30 12.63
CA TRP A 320 -17.94 -16.14 11.97
C TRP A 320 -19.34 -15.81 12.52
N SER A 321 -20.21 -16.79 12.67
CA SER A 321 -21.58 -16.60 13.16
C SER A 321 -21.62 -16.14 14.62
N ILE A 322 -20.72 -16.65 15.46
CA ILE A 322 -20.57 -16.18 16.84
C ILE A 322 -20.10 -14.72 16.86
N GLY A 323 -19.07 -14.40 16.09
CA GLY A 323 -18.53 -13.04 15.98
C GLY A 323 -19.49 -12.04 15.33
N PHE A 324 -20.43 -12.51 14.51
CA PHE A 324 -21.48 -11.67 13.92
C PHE A 324 -22.30 -10.93 14.97
N TYR A 325 -22.63 -11.58 16.08
CA TYR A 325 -23.40 -10.97 17.16
C TYR A 325 -22.55 -10.34 18.25
N ASN A 326 -21.40 -10.95 18.57
CA ASN A 326 -20.57 -10.52 19.70
C ASN A 326 -19.09 -10.81 19.47
N THR A 327 -18.33 -9.77 19.17
CA THR A 327 -16.88 -9.88 18.98
C THR A 327 -16.14 -10.20 20.28
N GLU A 328 -16.67 -9.80 21.46
CA GLU A 328 -16.06 -10.07 22.76
C GLU A 328 -16.11 -11.58 23.07
N GLU A 329 -17.13 -12.28 22.60
CA GLU A 329 -17.24 -13.74 22.77
C GLU A 329 -16.12 -14.45 22.00
N ILE A 330 -15.79 -14.02 20.80
CA ILE A 330 -14.62 -14.54 20.06
C ILE A 330 -13.34 -14.28 20.86
N GLN A 331 -13.17 -13.06 21.41
CA GLN A 331 -12.01 -12.73 22.23
C GLN A 331 -11.86 -13.66 23.44
N ALA A 332 -12.96 -14.05 24.05
CA ALA A 332 -12.95 -14.97 25.18
C ALA A 332 -12.63 -16.43 24.79
N LEU A 333 -13.02 -16.86 23.57
CA LEU A 333 -12.79 -18.22 23.07
C LEU A 333 -11.36 -18.46 22.60
N VAL A 334 -10.69 -17.43 22.06
CA VAL A 334 -9.38 -17.53 21.41
C VAL A 334 -8.30 -18.16 22.31
N PRO A 335 -8.06 -17.70 23.56
CA PRO A 335 -7.00 -18.27 24.40
C PRO A 335 -7.21 -19.77 24.67
N GLY A 336 -8.45 -20.21 24.88
CA GLY A 336 -8.79 -21.62 25.10
C GLY A 336 -8.48 -22.48 23.87
N ILE A 337 -8.86 -22.02 22.67
CA ILE A 337 -8.60 -22.76 21.42
C ILE A 337 -7.09 -22.86 21.16
N ILE A 338 -6.32 -21.78 21.38
CA ILE A 338 -4.86 -21.80 21.20
C ILE A 338 -4.21 -22.78 22.16
N LYS A 339 -4.62 -22.78 23.43
CA LYS A 339 -4.02 -23.59 24.48
C LYS A 339 -4.36 -25.07 24.36
N ASP A 340 -5.65 -25.40 24.17
CA ASP A 340 -6.18 -26.71 24.34
C ASP A 340 -6.75 -27.30 23.04
N GLY A 341 -6.86 -26.54 21.97
CA GLY A 341 -7.41 -26.96 20.69
C GLY A 341 -6.50 -27.91 19.90
N ALA A 342 -7.10 -28.71 19.03
CA ALA A 342 -6.37 -29.51 18.05
C ALA A 342 -5.72 -28.61 16.97
N LYS A 343 -4.67 -29.09 16.27
CA LYS A 343 -3.96 -28.32 15.23
C LYS A 343 -4.90 -27.67 14.20
N TYR A 344 -5.87 -28.42 13.68
CA TYR A 344 -6.82 -27.90 12.69
C TYR A 344 -7.72 -26.78 13.26
N GLN A 345 -8.06 -26.84 14.54
CA GLN A 345 -8.85 -25.78 15.20
C GLN A 345 -8.04 -24.51 15.34
N VAL A 346 -6.76 -24.59 15.73
CA VAL A 346 -5.86 -23.45 15.85
C VAL A 346 -5.59 -22.85 14.47
N GLN A 347 -5.31 -23.65 13.45
CA GLN A 347 -5.11 -23.20 12.08
C GLN A 347 -6.33 -22.46 11.53
N THR A 348 -7.53 -23.04 11.73
CA THR A 348 -8.80 -22.43 11.28
C THR A 348 -9.07 -21.12 12.01
N LEU A 349 -8.84 -21.07 13.32
CA LEU A 349 -8.97 -19.84 14.11
C LEU A 349 -8.03 -18.75 13.61
N LEU A 350 -6.76 -19.06 13.40
CA LEU A 350 -5.77 -18.07 12.90
C LEU A 350 -6.14 -17.57 11.51
N TYR A 351 -6.61 -18.44 10.63
CA TYR A 351 -7.12 -18.05 9.33
C TYR A 351 -8.35 -17.14 9.44
N PHE A 352 -9.30 -17.48 10.33
CA PHE A 352 -10.46 -16.66 10.63
C PHE A 352 -10.06 -15.25 11.12
N LEU A 353 -9.12 -15.16 12.07
CA LEU A 353 -8.61 -13.88 12.56
C LEU A 353 -7.95 -13.06 11.45
N ARG A 354 -7.19 -13.70 10.55
CA ARG A 354 -6.60 -13.05 9.37
C ARG A 354 -7.67 -12.50 8.44
N CYS A 355 -8.70 -13.28 8.15
CA CYS A 355 -9.77 -12.90 7.23
C CYS A 355 -10.72 -11.85 7.79
N THR A 356 -10.96 -11.85 9.09
CA THR A 356 -11.87 -10.91 9.74
C THR A 356 -11.18 -9.69 10.35
N GLN A 357 -9.86 -9.69 10.41
CA GLN A 357 -9.03 -8.59 10.93
C GLN A 357 -9.50 -8.06 12.28
N TYR A 358 -9.75 -8.94 13.24
CA TYR A 358 -10.03 -8.54 14.61
C TYR A 358 -8.89 -7.68 15.16
N SER A 359 -9.11 -6.36 15.24
CA SER A 359 -8.06 -5.43 15.60
C SER A 359 -7.65 -5.55 17.06
N GLY A 360 -6.38 -5.25 17.33
CA GLY A 360 -5.80 -5.26 18.67
C GLY A 360 -5.53 -6.65 19.25
N MET A 361 -6.02 -7.71 18.61
CA MET A 361 -5.78 -9.08 19.08
C MET A 361 -4.64 -9.79 18.35
N ASN A 362 -4.35 -9.40 17.11
CA ASN A 362 -3.49 -10.18 16.23
C ASN A 362 -2.07 -10.38 16.76
N HIS A 363 -1.44 -9.36 17.34
CA HIS A 363 -0.07 -9.49 17.86
C HIS A 363 0.01 -10.38 19.08
N ARG A 364 -0.83 -10.12 20.08
CA ARG A 364 -0.81 -10.89 21.32
C ARG A 364 -1.16 -12.33 21.07
N ILE A 365 -2.23 -12.56 20.32
CA ILE A 365 -2.70 -13.91 19.98
C ILE A 365 -1.67 -14.67 19.16
N SER A 366 -1.08 -14.04 18.15
CA SER A 366 -0.07 -14.68 17.31
C SER A 366 1.22 -14.95 18.08
N LYS A 367 1.60 -14.08 19.04
CA LYS A 367 2.72 -14.30 19.96
C LYS A 367 2.45 -15.53 20.84
N ASP A 368 1.31 -15.57 21.53
CA ASP A 368 0.92 -16.70 22.41
C ASP A 368 0.82 -18.01 21.62
N ALA A 369 0.24 -17.96 20.42
CA ALA A 369 0.16 -19.11 19.53
C ALA A 369 1.55 -19.56 19.06
N PHE A 370 2.46 -18.65 18.75
CA PHE A 370 3.80 -18.98 18.31
C PHE A 370 4.61 -19.62 19.46
N GLU A 371 4.54 -19.08 20.66
CA GLU A 371 5.20 -19.65 21.83
C GLU A 371 4.74 -21.08 22.12
N LYS A 372 3.45 -21.37 21.90
CA LYS A 372 2.89 -22.71 22.10
C LYS A 372 3.24 -23.69 20.97
N TRP A 373 3.26 -23.22 19.71
CA TRP A 373 3.21 -24.07 18.54
C TRP A 373 4.42 -23.98 17.61
N TYR A 374 5.52 -23.31 18.01
CA TYR A 374 6.69 -23.13 17.14
C TYR A 374 7.33 -24.44 16.63
N ASN A 375 7.15 -25.56 17.34
CA ASN A 375 7.64 -26.88 16.91
C ASN A 375 6.74 -27.56 15.85
N GLU A 376 5.64 -26.93 15.45
CA GLU A 376 4.66 -27.50 14.53
C GLU A 376 4.59 -26.65 13.23
N PRO A 377 5.40 -26.96 12.21
CA PRO A 377 5.50 -26.13 10.99
C PRO A 377 4.12 -25.82 10.34
N SER A 378 3.18 -26.76 10.39
CA SER A 378 1.83 -26.59 9.84
C SER A 378 1.02 -25.51 10.57
N VAL A 379 1.24 -25.31 11.85
CA VAL A 379 0.59 -24.28 12.64
C VAL A 379 1.36 -22.96 12.49
N VAL A 380 2.71 -23.02 12.46
CA VAL A 380 3.56 -21.85 12.20
C VAL A 380 3.19 -21.17 10.88
N ALA A 381 2.92 -21.93 9.81
CA ALA A 381 2.46 -21.39 8.53
C ALA A 381 1.17 -20.54 8.68
N ALA A 382 0.27 -20.91 9.57
CA ALA A 382 -0.94 -20.13 9.84
C ALA A 382 -0.69 -18.95 10.79
N ILE A 383 0.34 -19.01 11.63
CA ILE A 383 0.69 -17.96 12.59
C ILE A 383 1.41 -16.80 11.93
N LEU A 384 2.42 -17.06 11.07
CA LEU A 384 3.35 -16.05 10.53
C LEU A 384 2.65 -14.87 9.82
N PRO A 385 1.55 -15.04 9.07
CA PRO A 385 0.84 -13.91 8.48
C PRO A 385 0.30 -12.89 9.48
N LEU A 386 0.01 -13.32 10.72
CA LEU A 386 -0.46 -12.48 11.82
C LEU A 386 0.68 -12.01 12.73
N TYR A 387 1.73 -12.83 12.84
CA TYR A 387 2.86 -12.59 13.73
C TYR A 387 3.72 -11.43 13.22
N LEU A 388 3.94 -10.43 14.06
CA LEU A 388 4.64 -9.20 13.70
C LEU A 388 4.08 -8.60 12.39
N SER A 389 2.74 -8.63 12.24
CA SER A 389 2.06 -8.02 11.11
C SER A 389 2.07 -6.48 11.24
N GLY A 390 2.03 -5.77 10.11
CA GLY A 390 2.08 -4.30 10.08
C GLY A 390 3.49 -3.71 10.08
N LEU A 391 4.53 -4.51 10.33
CA LEU A 391 5.92 -4.09 10.18
C LEU A 391 6.35 -4.16 8.72
N TYR A 392 7.14 -3.19 8.29
CA TYR A 392 7.60 -3.10 6.91
C TYR A 392 9.00 -2.49 6.83
N LEU A 393 9.97 -3.28 6.41
CA LEU A 393 11.31 -2.84 6.10
C LEU A 393 11.35 -2.35 4.66
N SER A 394 11.43 -1.04 4.44
CA SER A 394 11.42 -0.47 3.09
C SER A 394 12.54 0.55 2.90
N ARG A 395 13.19 0.48 1.73
CA ARG A 395 14.14 1.51 1.27
C ARG A 395 13.44 2.82 0.83
N TYR A 396 12.14 2.77 0.49
CA TYR A 396 11.36 3.89 -0.06
C TYR A 396 10.29 4.39 0.92
N GLY A 397 10.68 5.16 1.94
CA GLY A 397 9.70 5.82 2.81
C GLY A 397 9.11 4.99 3.93
N GLY A 398 9.71 3.86 4.29
CA GLY A 398 9.46 3.16 5.54
C GLY A 398 9.99 3.96 6.75
N HIS A 399 9.51 3.62 7.93
CA HIS A 399 10.06 4.16 9.17
C HIS A 399 11.56 3.86 9.22
N LYS A 400 12.39 4.91 9.33
CA LYS A 400 13.84 4.74 9.58
C LYS A 400 14.10 4.30 11.02
N ASP A 401 13.19 4.70 11.91
CA ASP A 401 13.29 4.37 13.32
C ASP A 401 12.71 2.97 13.57
N ALA A 402 13.38 2.23 14.44
CA ALA A 402 12.90 0.93 14.87
C ALA A 402 11.56 1.08 15.60
N PRO A 403 10.57 0.19 15.33
CA PRO A 403 9.33 0.17 16.10
C PRO A 403 9.64 -0.12 17.57
N SER A 404 8.79 0.39 18.45
CA SER A 404 8.96 0.14 19.90
C SER A 404 8.89 -1.36 20.18
N LEU A 405 9.88 -1.89 20.88
CA LEU A 405 9.89 -3.29 21.31
C LEU A 405 8.63 -3.64 22.13
N HIS A 406 8.22 -2.71 22.98
CA HIS A 406 7.09 -2.91 23.91
C HIS A 406 5.72 -2.96 23.24
N ASP A 407 5.63 -2.59 21.97
CA ASP A 407 4.39 -2.77 21.19
C ASP A 407 4.17 -4.25 20.81
N TYR A 408 5.23 -5.07 20.85
CA TYR A 408 5.23 -6.45 20.38
C TYR A 408 5.66 -7.47 21.46
N PHE A 409 6.59 -7.12 22.34
CA PHE A 409 7.16 -7.97 23.37
C PHE A 409 7.19 -7.29 24.72
N ASP A 410 7.00 -8.06 25.78
CA ASP A 410 7.02 -7.54 27.15
C ASP A 410 8.45 -7.23 27.62
N SER A 411 9.46 -7.91 27.03
CA SER A 411 10.87 -7.68 27.32
C SER A 411 11.80 -8.05 26.15
N LYS A 412 13.06 -7.61 26.25
CA LYS A 412 14.10 -7.97 25.27
C LYS A 412 14.41 -9.48 25.31
N GLU A 413 14.40 -10.08 26.47
CA GLU A 413 14.62 -11.51 26.69
C GLU A 413 13.52 -12.34 26.01
N GLU A 414 12.29 -11.88 26.06
CA GLU A 414 11.19 -12.52 25.33
C GLU A 414 11.41 -12.43 23.82
N ALA A 415 11.79 -11.28 23.31
CA ALA A 415 12.08 -11.11 21.87
C ALA A 415 13.23 -12.02 21.41
N ILE A 416 14.30 -12.15 22.20
CA ILE A 416 15.41 -13.06 21.91
C ILE A 416 14.94 -14.51 21.90
N ARG A 417 14.14 -14.94 22.87
CA ARG A 417 13.55 -16.29 22.89
C ARG A 417 12.72 -16.57 21.65
N HIS A 418 11.93 -15.61 21.20
CA HIS A 418 11.15 -15.72 19.95
C HIS A 418 12.03 -15.77 18.70
N TYR A 419 13.15 -15.06 18.69
CA TYR A 419 14.16 -15.17 17.65
C TYR A 419 14.72 -16.60 17.57
N ASP A 420 15.05 -17.19 18.71
CA ASP A 420 15.56 -18.57 18.78
C ASP A 420 14.51 -19.60 18.30
N TYR A 421 13.24 -19.40 18.63
CA TYR A 421 12.15 -20.22 18.11
C TYR A 421 12.06 -20.13 16.58
N LEU A 422 12.10 -18.92 16.00
CA LEU A 422 12.11 -18.71 14.55
C LEU A 422 13.34 -19.39 13.91
N LYS A 423 14.50 -19.30 14.53
CA LYS A 423 15.72 -19.94 14.06
C LYS A 423 15.57 -21.47 14.04
N ASN A 424 14.99 -22.06 15.07
CA ASN A 424 14.68 -23.49 15.10
C ASN A 424 13.74 -23.90 13.96
N VAL A 425 12.70 -23.11 13.70
CA VAL A 425 11.78 -23.34 12.57
C VAL A 425 12.54 -23.23 11.24
N TYR A 426 13.37 -22.21 11.05
CA TYR A 426 14.21 -22.02 9.86
C TYR A 426 15.11 -23.20 9.58
N GLN A 427 15.71 -23.80 10.62
CA GLN A 427 16.58 -24.96 10.50
C GLN A 427 15.79 -26.25 10.21
N SER A 428 14.53 -26.33 10.66
CA SER A 428 13.70 -27.53 10.50
C SER A 428 13.11 -27.69 9.10
N ILE A 429 13.07 -26.61 8.28
CA ILE A 429 12.48 -26.67 6.94
C ILE A 429 13.54 -26.62 5.84
N SER A 430 13.30 -27.32 4.72
CA SER A 430 14.18 -27.31 3.56
C SER A 430 14.19 -25.93 2.87
N ALA A 431 15.36 -25.52 2.33
CA ALA A 431 15.48 -24.27 1.57
C ALA A 431 14.66 -24.26 0.27
N LYS A 432 14.33 -25.44 -0.28
CA LYS A 432 13.58 -25.60 -1.53
C LYS A 432 12.10 -25.95 -1.31
N GLU A 433 11.72 -26.23 -0.08
CA GLU A 433 10.40 -26.72 0.26
C GLU A 433 9.56 -25.56 0.79
N ILE A 434 8.43 -25.30 0.12
CA ILE A 434 7.36 -24.45 0.61
C ILE A 434 6.41 -25.38 1.34
N TYR A 435 6.25 -25.19 2.62
CA TYR A 435 5.31 -25.95 3.42
C TYR A 435 3.92 -25.36 3.27
N SER A 436 3.00 -26.08 2.64
CA SER A 436 1.62 -25.64 2.35
C SER A 436 0.58 -26.56 2.95
N PRO A 437 0.36 -26.53 4.28
CA PRO A 437 -0.70 -27.33 4.88
C PRO A 437 -2.07 -26.79 4.47
N TYR A 438 -3.00 -27.69 4.13
CA TYR A 438 -4.37 -27.31 3.82
C TYR A 438 -5.13 -26.92 5.10
N VAL A 439 -5.66 -25.69 5.11
CA VAL A 439 -6.62 -25.22 6.12
C VAL A 439 -8.04 -25.58 5.66
N PHE A 440 -8.33 -25.31 4.38
CA PHE A 440 -9.56 -25.75 3.70
C PHE A 440 -9.21 -26.60 2.47
N PRO A 441 -10.19 -27.28 1.85
CA PRO A 441 -9.96 -28.03 0.62
C PRO A 441 -9.38 -27.21 -0.55
N TRP A 442 -9.54 -25.89 -0.52
CA TRP A 442 -9.08 -24.94 -1.56
C TRP A 442 -8.10 -23.91 -1.05
N GLU A 443 -7.70 -23.95 0.21
CA GLU A 443 -6.84 -22.92 0.83
C GLU A 443 -5.67 -23.57 1.55
N SER A 444 -4.51 -23.01 1.40
CA SER A 444 -3.29 -23.43 2.07
C SER A 444 -2.62 -22.25 2.77
N ALA A 445 -1.95 -22.54 3.86
CA ALA A 445 -1.00 -21.63 4.48
C ALA A 445 0.41 -22.01 4.04
N GLU A 446 1.17 -21.07 3.50
CA GLU A 446 2.55 -21.29 3.04
C GLU A 446 3.55 -20.93 4.15
N LEU A 447 4.64 -21.67 4.20
CA LEU A 447 5.76 -21.41 5.08
C LEU A 447 7.04 -21.44 4.27
N THR A 448 7.69 -20.29 4.17
CA THR A 448 8.94 -20.15 3.46
C THR A 448 10.08 -19.71 4.38
N ARG A 449 11.32 -20.05 4.03
CA ARG A 449 12.47 -19.51 4.77
C ARG A 449 12.53 -17.99 4.73
N SER A 450 12.12 -17.37 3.62
CA SER A 450 12.08 -15.92 3.49
C SER A 450 11.17 -15.27 4.53
N GLU A 451 9.96 -15.81 4.74
CA GLU A 451 9.02 -15.28 5.75
C GLU A 451 9.56 -15.41 7.17
N ILE A 452 10.19 -16.54 7.49
CA ILE A 452 10.80 -16.75 8.81
C ILE A 452 11.92 -15.75 9.03
N VAL A 453 12.84 -15.61 8.07
CA VAL A 453 13.96 -14.66 8.14
C VAL A 453 13.46 -13.22 8.24
N LEU A 454 12.35 -12.87 7.58
CA LEU A 454 11.72 -11.56 7.71
C LEU A 454 11.27 -11.28 9.15
N LYS A 455 10.67 -12.25 9.83
CA LYS A 455 10.28 -12.08 11.24
C LYS A 455 11.49 -11.98 12.17
N MET A 456 12.55 -12.77 11.90
CA MET A 456 13.83 -12.62 12.60
C MET A 456 14.43 -11.22 12.38
N ALA A 457 14.37 -10.70 11.16
CA ALA A 457 14.85 -9.36 10.82
C ALA A 457 14.09 -8.26 11.59
N TYR A 458 12.77 -8.38 11.75
CA TYR A 458 11.99 -7.44 12.56
C TYR A 458 12.40 -7.45 14.03
N ILE A 459 12.69 -8.63 14.61
CA ILE A 459 13.16 -8.74 15.99
C ILE A 459 14.54 -8.09 16.14
N THR A 460 15.49 -8.33 15.21
CA THR A 460 16.81 -7.69 15.27
C THR A 460 16.73 -6.19 15.10
N TRP A 461 15.78 -5.69 14.31
CA TRP A 461 15.52 -4.26 14.14
C TRP A 461 15.03 -3.62 15.45
N MET A 462 14.01 -4.22 16.09
CA MET A 462 13.45 -3.72 17.35
C MET A 462 14.42 -3.81 18.53
N THR A 463 15.17 -4.90 18.63
CA THR A 463 16.12 -5.11 19.76
C THR A 463 17.42 -4.37 19.60
N ASN A 464 17.79 -4.02 18.36
CA ASN A 464 19.08 -3.46 17.96
C ASN A 464 20.28 -4.25 18.55
N ASP A 465 20.15 -5.58 18.68
CA ASP A 465 21.14 -6.45 19.28
C ASP A 465 22.17 -6.89 18.24
N SER A 466 23.46 -6.57 18.47
CA SER A 466 24.54 -6.82 17.52
C SER A 466 24.77 -8.33 17.30
N ALA A 467 24.64 -9.13 18.35
CA ALA A 467 24.87 -10.58 18.25
C ALA A 467 23.76 -11.25 17.43
N LEU A 468 22.52 -10.82 17.59
CA LEU A 468 21.40 -11.30 16.75
C LEU A 468 21.54 -10.85 15.30
N LYS A 469 22.03 -9.62 15.04
CA LYS A 469 22.30 -9.15 13.68
C LYS A 469 23.41 -9.98 13.03
N ASP A 470 24.48 -10.31 13.75
CA ASP A 470 25.56 -11.15 13.27
C ASP A 470 25.07 -12.54 12.89
N ASP A 471 24.28 -13.15 13.75
CA ASP A 471 23.67 -14.46 13.49
C ASP A 471 22.73 -14.40 12.26
N LEU A 472 21.93 -13.36 12.16
CA LEU A 472 20.99 -13.19 11.04
C LEU A 472 21.70 -13.02 9.70
N CYS A 473 22.89 -12.43 9.62
CA CYS A 473 23.66 -12.28 8.40
C CYS A 473 23.86 -13.63 7.67
N THR A 474 23.92 -14.75 8.39
CA THR A 474 24.01 -16.09 7.81
C THR A 474 22.73 -16.54 7.11
N CYS A 475 21.56 -16.02 7.52
CA CYS A 475 20.23 -16.38 7.02
C CYS A 475 19.71 -15.40 5.96
N LEU A 476 20.22 -14.17 5.92
CA LEU A 476 19.78 -13.10 5.01
C LEU A 476 19.75 -13.49 3.53
N PRO A 477 20.62 -14.37 2.98
CA PRO A 477 20.51 -14.84 1.61
C PRO A 477 19.18 -15.55 1.29
N SER A 478 18.44 -16.03 2.30
CA SER A 478 17.11 -16.63 2.15
C SER A 478 15.98 -15.60 2.12
N LEU A 479 16.25 -14.35 2.51
CA LEU A 479 15.27 -13.28 2.51
C LEU A 479 15.01 -12.77 1.09
N ASP A 480 13.77 -12.40 0.80
CA ASP A 480 13.41 -11.72 -0.45
C ASP A 480 14.33 -10.52 -0.72
N THR A 481 14.70 -10.32 -1.99
CA THR A 481 15.70 -9.33 -2.40
C THR A 481 15.32 -7.90 -1.99
N TYR A 482 14.05 -7.55 -2.10
CA TYR A 482 13.57 -6.22 -1.74
C TYR A 482 13.65 -5.98 -0.23
N MET A 483 13.23 -6.95 0.58
CA MET A 483 13.32 -6.88 2.04
C MET A 483 14.76 -6.93 2.53
N ARG A 484 15.63 -7.69 1.85
CA ARG A 484 17.08 -7.75 2.12
C ARG A 484 17.75 -6.40 1.87
N ALA A 485 17.41 -5.73 0.78
CA ALA A 485 17.88 -4.36 0.52
C ALA A 485 17.41 -3.40 1.63
N GLY A 486 16.14 -3.47 2.02
CA GLY A 486 15.61 -2.68 3.14
C GLY A 486 16.35 -2.95 4.45
N TYR A 487 16.65 -4.21 4.76
CA TYR A 487 17.41 -4.58 5.97
C TYR A 487 18.82 -4.00 5.97
N ILE A 488 19.54 -4.07 4.87
CA ILE A 488 20.87 -3.47 4.73
C ILE A 488 20.81 -1.96 4.95
N GLY A 489 19.90 -1.28 4.26
CA GLY A 489 19.81 0.19 4.32
C GLY A 489 19.28 0.77 5.63
N VAL A 490 18.48 0.00 6.38
CA VAL A 490 17.81 0.49 7.61
C VAL A 490 18.47 -0.09 8.87
N VAL A 491 18.76 -1.40 8.89
CA VAL A 491 19.18 -2.08 10.13
C VAL A 491 20.71 -2.26 10.21
N LEU A 492 21.38 -2.45 9.08
CA LEU A 492 22.84 -2.54 8.99
C LEU A 492 23.49 -1.20 8.60
N ASN A 493 22.83 -0.11 8.83
CA ASN A 493 23.35 1.23 8.55
C ASN A 493 23.41 2.10 9.83
N PRO A 494 24.60 2.32 10.43
CA PRO A 494 25.88 1.67 10.12
C PRO A 494 25.96 0.22 10.67
N PRO A 495 26.80 -0.66 10.06
CA PRO A 495 27.10 -1.96 10.65
C PRO A 495 27.87 -1.77 11.97
N THR A 496 27.62 -2.65 12.95
CA THR A 496 28.17 -2.54 14.30
C THR A 496 29.19 -3.62 14.65
N SER A 497 29.45 -4.54 13.71
CA SER A 497 30.44 -5.61 13.85
C SER A 497 31.15 -5.91 12.54
N HIS A 498 32.28 -6.60 12.63
CA HIS A 498 33.02 -7.03 11.45
C HIS A 498 32.22 -8.00 10.57
N LEU A 499 31.40 -8.89 11.15
CA LEU A 499 30.54 -9.81 10.37
C LEU A 499 29.48 -9.07 9.56
N GLN A 500 28.90 -8.01 10.14
CA GLN A 500 27.94 -7.16 9.44
C GLN A 500 28.62 -6.38 8.31
N GLU A 501 29.80 -5.81 8.55
CA GLU A 501 30.60 -5.15 7.51
C GLU A 501 30.92 -6.09 6.35
N GLU A 502 31.38 -7.31 6.67
CA GLU A 502 31.66 -8.34 5.67
C GLU A 502 30.42 -8.70 4.83
N TYR A 503 29.27 -8.85 5.48
CA TYR A 503 28.01 -9.12 4.80
C TYR A 503 27.62 -7.98 3.84
N VAL A 504 27.69 -6.73 4.31
CA VAL A 504 27.41 -5.56 3.47
C VAL A 504 28.40 -5.47 2.31
N LEU A 505 29.68 -5.74 2.54
CA LEU A 505 30.71 -5.75 1.51
C LEU A 505 30.45 -6.83 0.44
N GLN A 506 30.09 -8.04 0.85
CA GLN A 506 29.71 -9.13 -0.07
C GLN A 506 28.47 -8.77 -0.89
N SER A 507 27.54 -7.99 -0.31
CA SER A 507 26.31 -7.55 -0.95
C SER A 507 26.52 -6.60 -2.12
N LEU A 508 27.70 -5.97 -2.27
CA LEU A 508 28.08 -5.25 -3.51
C LEU A 508 28.11 -6.16 -4.75
N GLY A 509 28.30 -7.46 -4.57
CA GLY A 509 28.28 -8.47 -5.63
C GLY A 509 26.93 -9.18 -5.80
N ASP A 510 25.88 -8.76 -5.12
CA ASP A 510 24.56 -9.41 -5.20
C ASP A 510 23.98 -9.34 -6.61
N ARG A 511 23.14 -10.33 -6.96
CA ARG A 511 22.43 -10.36 -8.25
C ARG A 511 21.41 -9.24 -8.36
N SER A 512 20.78 -8.84 -7.26
CA SER A 512 19.80 -7.76 -7.21
C SER A 512 20.48 -6.39 -7.21
N GLN A 513 20.04 -5.51 -8.09
CA GLN A 513 20.50 -4.12 -8.13
C GLN A 513 20.14 -3.39 -6.83
N ASP A 514 18.92 -3.58 -6.31
CA ASP A 514 18.47 -2.92 -5.09
C ASP A 514 19.38 -3.23 -3.89
N VAL A 515 19.83 -4.50 -3.79
CA VAL A 515 20.76 -4.92 -2.73
C VAL A 515 22.14 -4.27 -2.89
N ARG A 516 22.66 -4.23 -4.14
CA ARG A 516 23.96 -3.58 -4.42
C ARG A 516 23.92 -2.08 -4.11
N ASP A 517 22.83 -1.39 -4.47
CA ASP A 517 22.68 0.04 -4.25
C ASP A 517 22.64 0.39 -2.76
N GLU A 518 21.92 -0.38 -1.95
CA GLU A 518 21.89 -0.14 -0.50
C GLU A 518 23.24 -0.47 0.15
N ALA A 519 23.89 -1.56 -0.26
CA ALA A 519 25.24 -1.89 0.21
C ALA A 519 26.24 -0.77 -0.15
N TYR A 520 26.17 -0.24 -1.37
CA TYR A 520 27.00 0.89 -1.78
C TYR A 520 26.76 2.15 -0.91
N LYS A 521 25.50 2.50 -0.63
CA LYS A 521 25.17 3.64 0.23
C LYS A 521 25.79 3.49 1.60
N VAL A 522 25.58 2.35 2.26
CA VAL A 522 26.14 2.06 3.59
C VAL A 522 27.67 2.18 3.58
N LEU A 523 28.34 1.49 2.65
CA LEU A 523 29.80 1.50 2.58
C LEU A 523 30.37 2.85 2.16
N SER A 524 29.60 3.67 1.42
CA SER A 524 30.05 4.99 1.00
C SER A 524 30.17 6.01 2.13
N GLU A 525 29.59 5.70 3.28
CA GLU A 525 29.67 6.51 4.51
C GLU A 525 30.76 5.99 5.47
N MET A 526 31.43 4.89 5.11
CA MET A 526 32.47 4.24 5.91
C MET A 526 33.87 4.43 5.34
N THR A 527 34.87 4.38 6.23
CA THR A 527 36.28 4.22 5.83
C THR A 527 36.62 2.75 5.80
N LEU A 528 36.90 2.21 4.63
CA LEU A 528 37.21 0.78 4.45
C LEU A 528 38.63 0.45 4.87
N SER A 529 38.86 -0.74 5.42
CA SER A 529 40.21 -1.25 5.68
C SER A 529 40.94 -1.59 4.38
N PRO A 530 42.28 -1.70 4.39
CA PRO A 530 43.05 -2.14 3.22
C PRO A 530 42.57 -3.50 2.66
N GLU A 531 42.19 -4.43 3.53
CA GLU A 531 41.66 -5.74 3.16
C GLU A 531 40.26 -5.62 2.51
N GLN A 532 39.42 -4.77 3.04
CA GLN A 532 38.11 -4.49 2.47
C GLN A 532 38.23 -3.82 1.09
N ASN A 533 39.18 -2.90 0.92
CA ASN A 533 39.47 -2.29 -0.38
C ASN A 533 39.89 -3.32 -1.42
N GLN A 534 40.71 -4.30 -1.06
CA GLN A 534 41.07 -5.39 -1.98
C GLN A 534 39.84 -6.20 -2.42
N LYS A 535 38.88 -6.46 -1.51
CA LYS A 535 37.62 -7.12 -1.88
C LYS A 535 36.76 -6.28 -2.83
N VAL A 536 36.74 -4.96 -2.66
CA VAL A 536 36.07 -4.04 -3.61
C VAL A 536 36.77 -4.10 -4.97
N GLU A 537 38.11 -4.13 -5.00
CA GLU A 537 38.90 -4.25 -6.22
C GLU A 537 38.60 -5.53 -7.00
N GLU A 538 38.26 -6.65 -6.31
CA GLU A 538 37.86 -7.91 -6.96
C GLU A 538 36.59 -7.74 -7.83
N LEU A 539 35.68 -6.85 -7.48
CA LEU A 539 34.47 -6.58 -8.25
C LEU A 539 34.77 -5.96 -9.62
N LEU A 540 35.92 -5.31 -9.78
CA LEU A 540 36.33 -4.64 -11.02
C LEU A 540 36.68 -5.62 -12.16
N ARG A 541 36.77 -6.92 -11.87
CA ARG A 541 36.90 -7.99 -12.91
C ARG A 541 35.60 -8.20 -13.71
N PHE A 542 34.45 -7.83 -13.14
CA PHE A 542 33.16 -8.01 -13.82
C PHE A 542 32.90 -6.90 -14.84
N LYS A 543 32.14 -7.23 -15.90
CA LYS A 543 31.82 -6.28 -17.00
C LYS A 543 30.60 -5.42 -16.73
N TYR A 544 29.94 -5.58 -15.59
CA TYR A 544 28.77 -4.78 -15.20
C TYR A 544 29.20 -3.34 -14.92
N SER A 545 28.77 -2.42 -15.79
CA SER A 545 29.20 -1.00 -15.72
C SER A 545 28.84 -0.34 -14.38
N GLU A 546 27.65 -0.56 -13.88
CA GLU A 546 27.15 0.05 -12.62
C GLU A 546 27.94 -0.45 -11.41
N MET A 547 28.17 -1.77 -11.31
CA MET A 547 28.98 -2.36 -10.25
C MET A 547 30.42 -1.81 -10.26
N ARG A 548 30.99 -1.62 -11.45
CA ARG A 548 32.32 -1.06 -11.63
C ARG A 548 32.37 0.41 -11.21
N ILE A 549 31.36 1.24 -11.60
CA ILE A 549 31.26 2.64 -11.21
C ILE A 549 31.16 2.75 -9.69
N ASN A 550 30.29 1.96 -9.04
CA ASN A 550 30.15 1.94 -7.59
C ASN A 550 31.44 1.53 -6.88
N ALA A 551 32.12 0.48 -7.36
CA ALA A 551 33.41 0.06 -6.81
C ALA A 551 34.48 1.13 -6.95
N ILE A 552 34.61 1.76 -8.12
CA ILE A 552 35.55 2.86 -8.34
C ILE A 552 35.23 4.02 -7.40
N ASN A 553 33.96 4.42 -7.29
CA ASN A 553 33.53 5.52 -6.42
C ASN A 553 33.83 5.24 -4.93
N LEU A 554 33.70 3.99 -4.47
CA LEU A 554 34.09 3.62 -3.09
C LEU A 554 35.60 3.74 -2.89
N LEU A 555 36.40 3.25 -3.83
CA LEU A 555 37.86 3.34 -3.76
C LEU A 555 38.34 4.78 -3.82
N MET A 556 37.69 5.63 -4.63
CA MET A 556 38.03 7.07 -4.75
C MET A 556 37.75 7.89 -3.49
N LYS A 557 36.86 7.42 -2.62
CA LYS A 557 36.54 8.06 -1.32
C LYS A 557 37.55 7.72 -0.21
N GLN A 558 38.44 6.75 -0.43
CA GLN A 558 39.37 6.29 0.61
C GLN A 558 40.50 7.29 0.87
N PRO A 559 41.17 7.25 2.04
CA PRO A 559 42.33 8.06 2.34
C PRO A 559 43.42 7.93 1.27
N LYS A 560 44.20 9.02 1.05
CA LYS A 560 45.19 9.16 -0.04
C LYS A 560 46.15 7.96 -0.18
N GLU A 561 46.66 7.43 0.96
CA GLU A 561 47.57 6.28 0.95
C GLU A 561 46.88 4.99 0.47
N GLN A 562 45.65 4.76 0.92
CA GLN A 562 44.86 3.59 0.50
C GLN A 562 44.46 3.68 -0.96
N LEU A 563 44.03 4.86 -1.41
CA LEU A 563 43.70 5.15 -2.81
C LEU A 563 44.92 4.91 -3.72
N SER A 564 46.11 5.43 -3.36
CA SER A 564 47.36 5.19 -4.10
C SER A 564 47.68 3.69 -4.19
N GLY A 565 47.55 2.98 -3.06
CA GLY A 565 47.77 1.53 -3.00
C GLY A 565 46.79 0.75 -3.90
N SER A 566 45.50 1.12 -3.89
CA SER A 566 44.48 0.49 -4.75
C SER A 566 44.76 0.72 -6.24
N ILE A 567 45.07 1.95 -6.64
CA ILE A 567 45.38 2.28 -8.03
C ILE A 567 46.60 1.51 -8.48
N ARG A 568 47.68 1.44 -7.68
CA ARG A 568 48.90 0.71 -7.99
C ARG A 568 48.64 -0.79 -8.23
N ARG A 569 47.88 -1.44 -7.34
CA ARG A 569 47.48 -2.85 -7.49
C ARG A 569 46.66 -3.08 -8.76
N LEU A 570 45.72 -2.18 -9.06
CA LEU A 570 44.88 -2.28 -10.25
C LEU A 570 45.68 -2.10 -11.54
N LEU A 571 46.60 -1.15 -11.60
CA LEU A 571 47.46 -0.91 -12.79
C LEU A 571 48.39 -2.09 -13.09
N THR A 572 48.85 -2.82 -12.05
CA THR A 572 49.77 -3.96 -12.19
C THR A 572 49.06 -5.31 -12.32
N ASP A 573 47.69 -5.32 -12.32
CA ASP A 573 46.91 -6.55 -12.37
C ASP A 573 46.99 -7.24 -13.74
N LYS A 574 46.84 -8.57 -13.72
CA LYS A 574 46.83 -9.37 -14.95
C LYS A 574 45.50 -9.22 -15.75
N VAL A 575 44.41 -8.86 -15.08
CA VAL A 575 43.07 -8.71 -15.65
C VAL A 575 42.93 -7.33 -16.27
N ALA A 576 42.66 -7.25 -17.56
CA ALA A 576 42.55 -6.00 -18.30
C ALA A 576 41.43 -5.08 -17.76
N GLU A 577 40.28 -5.65 -17.36
CA GLU A 577 39.16 -4.92 -16.76
C GLU A 577 39.56 -4.17 -15.47
N ARG A 578 40.43 -4.78 -14.66
CA ARG A 578 40.96 -4.17 -13.43
C ARG A 578 41.96 -3.07 -13.76
N ARG A 579 42.88 -3.28 -14.73
CA ARG A 579 43.78 -2.23 -15.19
C ARG A 579 43.04 -1.02 -15.79
N LEU A 580 41.98 -1.28 -16.58
CA LEU A 580 41.12 -0.20 -17.09
C LEU A 580 40.52 0.64 -15.96
N ALA A 581 40.07 0.00 -14.85
CA ALA A 581 39.58 0.74 -13.70
C ALA A 581 40.67 1.58 -13.05
N GLY A 582 41.89 1.05 -12.92
CA GLY A 582 43.05 1.80 -12.43
C GLY A 582 43.36 3.02 -13.31
N LEU A 583 43.29 2.88 -14.64
CA LEU A 583 43.47 3.99 -15.59
C LEU A 583 42.34 5.02 -15.51
N ASP A 584 41.09 4.61 -15.34
CA ASP A 584 39.95 5.53 -15.12
C ASP A 584 40.11 6.32 -13.82
N MET A 585 40.59 5.66 -12.74
CA MET A 585 40.90 6.34 -11.48
C MET A 585 42.05 7.31 -11.65
N MET A 586 43.12 6.96 -12.39
CA MET A 586 44.23 7.87 -12.75
C MET A 586 43.72 9.10 -13.46
N LYS A 587 42.82 8.95 -14.43
CA LYS A 587 42.21 10.09 -15.14
C LYS A 587 41.40 10.97 -14.19
N THR A 588 40.72 10.38 -13.21
CA THR A 588 39.96 11.17 -12.24
C THR A 588 40.86 11.94 -11.32
N ILE A 589 41.91 11.34 -10.75
CA ILE A 589 42.84 12.02 -9.83
C ILE A 589 43.71 13.07 -10.56
N HIS A 590 43.93 12.97 -11.88
CA HIS A 590 44.61 13.97 -12.68
C HIS A 590 43.97 15.36 -12.58
N ASN A 591 42.66 15.40 -12.44
CA ASN A 591 41.89 16.64 -12.39
C ASN A 591 41.66 17.16 -10.93
N VAL A 592 42.26 16.51 -9.93
CA VAL A 592 42.06 16.83 -8.50
C VAL A 592 43.36 17.41 -7.94
N GLU A 593 43.38 18.68 -7.61
CA GLU A 593 44.57 19.43 -7.23
C GLU A 593 45.34 18.77 -6.04
N PHE A 594 44.66 18.39 -4.99
CA PHE A 594 45.30 17.79 -3.81
C PHE A 594 45.80 16.33 -4.01
N LEU A 595 45.49 15.68 -5.15
CA LEU A 595 45.96 14.35 -5.53
C LEU A 595 47.04 14.37 -6.62
N GLN A 596 47.53 15.54 -7.03
CA GLN A 596 48.56 15.67 -8.05
C GLN A 596 49.86 14.94 -7.72
N ASP A 597 50.28 14.96 -6.45
CA ASP A 597 51.47 14.21 -6.02
C ASP A 597 51.28 12.71 -6.25
N THR A 598 50.10 12.17 -5.88
CA THR A 598 49.74 10.77 -6.09
C THR A 598 49.69 10.44 -7.58
N TYR A 599 49.16 11.31 -8.41
CA TYR A 599 49.16 11.15 -9.84
C TYR A 599 50.57 11.02 -10.40
N GLN A 600 51.49 11.95 -10.04
CA GLN A 600 52.87 11.95 -10.49
C GLN A 600 53.64 10.70 -9.99
N GLU A 601 53.38 10.25 -8.77
CA GLU A 601 53.97 9.03 -8.23
C GLU A 601 53.57 7.78 -9.01
N LEU A 602 52.35 7.71 -9.53
CA LEU A 602 51.78 6.53 -10.21
C LEU A 602 52.01 6.52 -11.73
N ILE A 603 52.36 7.64 -12.35
CA ILE A 603 52.65 7.72 -13.79
C ILE A 603 53.70 6.71 -14.27
N PRO A 604 54.85 6.45 -13.56
CA PRO A 604 55.75 5.39 -13.94
C PRO A 604 55.10 4.03 -14.09
N THR A 605 54.18 3.67 -13.14
CA THR A 605 53.46 2.40 -13.18
C THR A 605 52.55 2.28 -14.41
N VAL A 606 51.93 3.42 -14.84
CA VAL A 606 51.13 3.45 -16.09
C VAL A 606 52.00 3.17 -17.31
N LYS A 607 53.24 3.68 -17.34
CA LYS A 607 54.20 3.47 -18.45
C LYS A 607 54.69 2.00 -18.53
N GLU A 608 54.68 1.27 -17.43
CA GLU A 608 55.14 -0.11 -17.36
C GLU A 608 54.10 -1.14 -17.82
N ILE A 609 52.84 -0.74 -18.11
CA ILE A 609 51.79 -1.64 -18.57
C ILE A 609 52.17 -2.30 -19.89
N GLN A 610 52.42 -3.61 -19.85
CA GLN A 610 52.80 -4.37 -21.03
C GLN A 610 51.59 -4.87 -21.83
N LYS A 611 51.69 -4.80 -23.16
CA LYS A 611 50.66 -5.28 -24.12
C LYS A 611 49.27 -4.73 -23.81
N PRO A 612 49.09 -3.41 -23.70
CA PRO A 612 47.80 -2.80 -23.47
C PRO A 612 46.82 -3.09 -24.62
N ASN A 613 45.56 -3.35 -24.31
CA ASN A 613 44.49 -3.45 -25.29
C ASN A 613 44.14 -2.07 -25.90
N ALA A 614 43.26 -2.04 -26.90
CA ALA A 614 42.92 -0.81 -27.61
C ALA A 614 42.37 0.30 -26.69
N LYS A 615 41.54 -0.07 -25.70
CA LYS A 615 40.97 0.91 -24.74
C LYS A 615 42.03 1.40 -23.75
N GLU A 616 42.88 0.50 -23.25
CA GLU A 616 44.00 0.86 -22.39
C GLU A 616 44.96 1.82 -23.08
N LYS A 617 45.29 1.58 -24.38
CA LYS A 617 46.16 2.48 -25.16
C LYS A 617 45.65 3.90 -25.20
N VAL A 618 44.34 4.07 -25.51
CA VAL A 618 43.72 5.41 -25.56
C VAL A 618 43.83 6.14 -24.22
N LEU A 619 43.57 5.42 -23.10
CA LEU A 619 43.66 5.99 -21.76
C LEU A 619 45.10 6.32 -21.39
N ILE A 620 46.05 5.41 -21.68
CA ILE A 620 47.48 5.63 -21.41
C ILE A 620 47.98 6.84 -22.21
N GLU A 621 47.66 6.95 -23.50
CA GLU A 621 48.02 8.07 -24.34
C GLU A 621 47.44 9.38 -23.76
N SER A 622 46.22 9.39 -23.28
CA SER A 622 45.61 10.57 -22.65
C SER A 622 46.25 10.97 -21.32
N LEU A 623 46.84 10.03 -20.59
CA LEU A 623 47.50 10.27 -19.29
C LEU A 623 49.00 10.63 -19.43
N ILE A 624 49.69 10.05 -20.41
CA ILE A 624 51.17 10.21 -20.58
C ILE A 624 51.48 11.22 -21.67
N GLY A 625 50.56 11.49 -22.58
CA GLY A 625 50.77 12.45 -23.68
C GLY A 625 51.22 13.78 -23.09
N ASP A 626 52.46 14.17 -23.41
CA ASP A 626 52.91 15.55 -23.18
C ASP A 626 51.85 16.44 -23.77
N GLY A 627 51.33 17.43 -23.03
CA GLY A 627 50.30 18.39 -23.47
C GLY A 627 50.58 19.14 -24.79
N THR A 628 51.33 18.50 -25.67
CA THR A 628 51.62 18.90 -27.04
C THR A 628 50.65 18.34 -28.08
N GLU A 629 49.64 17.54 -27.69
CA GLU A 629 48.45 17.58 -28.49
C GLU A 629 47.96 18.98 -28.41
N LYS A 630 48.32 19.71 -29.44
CA LYS A 630 47.82 21.02 -29.76
C LYS A 630 46.35 20.97 -29.47
N ASN A 631 46.00 21.67 -28.43
CA ASN A 631 44.67 21.93 -27.99
C ASN A 631 43.79 22.21 -29.20
N THR A 632 43.24 21.18 -29.82
CA THR A 632 42.21 21.33 -30.84
C THR A 632 40.93 21.90 -30.21
N ALA A 633 40.92 22.01 -28.85
CA ALA A 633 39.97 22.85 -28.12
C ALA A 633 39.98 24.33 -28.55
N GLN A 634 41.00 24.77 -29.30
CA GLN A 634 41.04 26.12 -29.88
C GLN A 634 39.94 26.39 -30.91
N HIS A 635 39.15 25.40 -31.29
CA HIS A 635 38.27 25.54 -32.44
C HIS A 635 36.80 25.23 -32.18
N TYR A 636 36.41 25.05 -30.94
CA TYR A 636 34.99 24.90 -30.60
C TYR A 636 34.38 26.27 -30.33
N THR A 637 34.23 27.09 -31.37
CA THR A 637 33.57 28.39 -31.31
C THR A 637 32.17 28.28 -31.91
N LYS A 638 31.34 29.29 -31.63
CA LYS A 638 30.01 29.38 -32.24
C LYS A 638 30.07 29.40 -33.76
N ASP A 639 31.15 29.97 -34.32
CA ASP A 639 31.33 30.16 -35.77
C ASP A 639 31.65 28.86 -36.51
N ASN A 640 32.18 27.84 -35.82
CA ASN A 640 32.42 26.52 -36.38
C ASN A 640 31.48 25.45 -35.80
N GLY A 641 30.34 25.86 -35.29
CA GLY A 641 29.35 24.94 -34.72
C GLY A 641 29.88 24.10 -33.54
N PHE A 642 30.78 24.66 -32.73
CA PHE A 642 31.42 23.96 -31.61
C PHE A 642 32.16 22.67 -32.03
N GLY A 643 32.66 22.59 -33.24
CA GLY A 643 33.33 21.38 -33.77
C GLY A 643 32.37 20.26 -34.22
N LEU A 644 31.09 20.46 -34.14
CA LEU A 644 30.08 19.54 -34.67
C LEU A 644 29.78 19.78 -36.15
N TYR A 645 30.24 20.91 -36.69
CA TYR A 645 30.06 21.33 -38.07
C TYR A 645 31.38 21.84 -38.63
N ASP A 646 31.84 21.27 -39.73
CA ASP A 646 32.94 21.81 -40.51
C ASP A 646 32.37 22.60 -41.68
N PRO A 647 32.50 23.95 -41.67
CA PRO A 647 31.97 24.77 -42.75
C PRO A 647 32.67 24.56 -44.11
N ALA A 648 33.80 23.83 -44.14
CA ALA A 648 34.47 23.42 -45.37
C ALA A 648 33.89 22.14 -45.98
N LEU A 649 33.12 21.40 -45.25
CA LEU A 649 32.33 20.28 -45.72
C LEU A 649 30.94 20.79 -46.12
N GLU A 650 30.73 21.08 -47.40
CA GLU A 650 29.36 21.22 -47.92
C GLU A 650 28.61 19.91 -47.71
N VAL A 651 28.02 19.77 -46.56
CA VAL A 651 27.06 18.72 -46.33
C VAL A 651 25.77 19.18 -47.01
N ASN A 652 25.49 18.67 -48.19
CA ASN A 652 24.17 18.70 -48.78
C ASN A 652 23.23 17.93 -47.87
N LEU A 653 22.74 18.56 -46.82
CA LEU A 653 21.62 18.05 -46.04
C LEU A 653 20.45 17.94 -47.01
N PRO A 654 19.83 16.78 -47.19
CA PRO A 654 18.62 16.69 -47.95
C PRO A 654 17.64 17.70 -47.38
N GLU A 655 17.05 18.53 -48.26
CA GLU A 655 15.97 19.45 -47.88
C GLU A 655 15.02 18.68 -46.99
N ILE A 656 14.86 19.10 -45.75
CA ILE A 656 13.85 18.53 -44.84
C ILE A 656 12.52 18.98 -45.46
N THR A 657 12.09 18.24 -46.47
CA THR A 657 10.72 18.34 -46.93
C THR A 657 9.86 18.15 -45.74
N GLN A 658 9.02 19.15 -45.42
CA GLN A 658 8.06 19.12 -44.29
C GLN A 658 7.54 17.73 -44.18
N ASP A 659 7.92 17.06 -43.09
CA ASP A 659 7.58 15.69 -42.86
C ASP A 659 6.05 15.57 -43.01
N LYS A 660 5.60 14.75 -43.92
CA LYS A 660 4.18 14.43 -44.11
C LYS A 660 3.78 13.77 -42.81
N GLY A 661 3.43 14.56 -41.83
CA GLY A 661 3.24 14.39 -40.41
C GLY A 661 3.36 12.94 -39.94
N PHE A 662 4.17 12.68 -38.95
CA PHE A 662 4.39 11.38 -38.34
C PHE A 662 3.06 10.60 -38.28
N ASN A 663 2.98 9.50 -39.03
CA ASN A 663 1.76 8.74 -39.10
C ASN A 663 1.61 7.92 -37.80
N VAL A 664 1.04 8.57 -36.80
CA VAL A 664 0.76 8.00 -35.47
C VAL A 664 0.08 6.64 -35.57
N LYS A 665 -0.78 6.46 -36.58
CA LYS A 665 -1.44 5.18 -36.83
C LYS A 665 -0.46 4.07 -37.19
N LYS A 666 0.52 4.32 -38.08
CA LYS A 666 1.53 3.34 -38.46
C LYS A 666 2.50 3.04 -37.32
N ALA A 667 2.88 4.03 -36.54
CA ALA A 667 3.74 3.82 -35.38
C ALA A 667 3.07 2.99 -34.29
N PHE A 668 1.78 3.21 -34.05
CA PHE A 668 1.01 2.41 -33.10
C PHE A 668 0.74 0.99 -33.61
N GLU A 669 0.47 0.80 -34.89
CA GLU A 669 0.35 -0.53 -35.50
C GLU A 669 1.64 -1.33 -35.37
N PHE A 670 2.80 -0.67 -35.42
CA PHE A 670 4.12 -1.28 -35.22
C PHE A 670 4.39 -1.67 -33.75
N ILE A 671 3.95 -0.85 -32.79
CA ILE A 671 4.23 -1.05 -31.34
C ILE A 671 3.25 -2.04 -30.68
N CYS A 672 2.01 -2.13 -31.12
CA CYS A 672 0.91 -2.81 -30.39
C CYS A 672 0.35 -4.05 -31.08
N PHE A 673 1.11 -4.95 -31.59
CA PHE A 673 0.72 -6.28 -32.11
C PHE A 673 -0.79 -6.62 -32.10
N GLY A 674 -1.51 -6.36 -33.20
CA GLY A 674 -2.83 -6.94 -33.49
C GLY A 674 -4.06 -6.36 -32.76
N ARG A 675 -3.94 -5.71 -31.61
CA ARG A 675 -5.04 -5.01 -30.90
C ARG A 675 -5.02 -3.49 -31.09
N ALA A 676 -4.06 -2.97 -31.81
CA ALA A 676 -3.80 -1.55 -32.03
C ALA A 676 -4.99 -0.79 -32.62
N LYS A 677 -5.79 -1.38 -33.51
CA LYS A 677 -6.92 -0.69 -34.14
C LYS A 677 -7.98 -0.20 -33.16
N LEU A 678 -8.24 -0.95 -32.11
CA LEU A 678 -9.27 -0.61 -31.11
C LEU A 678 -8.75 0.43 -30.10
N VAL A 679 -7.49 0.29 -29.69
CA VAL A 679 -6.81 1.23 -28.78
C VAL A 679 -6.58 2.55 -29.48
N PHE A 680 -6.13 2.53 -30.74
CA PHE A 680 -5.90 3.73 -31.54
C PHE A 680 -7.19 4.54 -31.78
N LYS A 681 -8.31 3.89 -32.07
CA LYS A 681 -9.60 4.58 -32.26
C LYS A 681 -10.06 5.29 -30.98
N LYS A 682 -9.75 4.76 -29.82
CA LYS A 682 -10.01 5.40 -28.52
C LYS A 682 -8.99 6.51 -28.21
N LEU A 683 -7.71 6.27 -28.46
CA LEU A 683 -6.65 7.24 -28.18
C LEU A 683 -6.71 8.47 -29.10
N SER A 684 -7.00 8.30 -30.38
CA SER A 684 -7.15 9.42 -31.33
C SER A 684 -8.24 10.40 -30.89
N LYS A 685 -9.33 9.89 -30.31
CA LYS A 685 -10.41 10.72 -29.78
C LYS A 685 -9.95 11.53 -28.55
N TYR A 686 -9.11 10.96 -27.69
CA TYR A 686 -8.53 11.67 -26.56
C TYR A 686 -7.44 12.66 -26.98
N ILE A 687 -6.62 12.33 -27.98
CA ILE A 687 -5.60 13.22 -28.54
C ILE A 687 -6.24 14.45 -29.17
N GLU A 688 -7.37 14.33 -29.87
CA GLU A 688 -8.11 15.49 -30.40
C GLU A 688 -8.68 16.39 -29.30
N ILE A 689 -9.16 15.81 -28.21
CA ILE A 689 -9.74 16.55 -27.09
C ILE A 689 -8.65 17.29 -26.29
N TYR A 690 -7.47 16.69 -26.14
CA TYR A 690 -6.39 17.20 -25.27
C TYR A 690 -5.17 17.72 -26.00
N LYS A 691 -5.30 18.10 -27.27
CA LYS A 691 -4.22 18.51 -28.18
C LYS A 691 -3.34 19.66 -27.64
N ASN A 692 -3.82 20.43 -26.68
CA ASN A 692 -3.14 21.57 -26.08
C ASN A 692 -3.12 21.56 -24.54
N GLU A 693 -3.46 20.44 -23.91
CA GLU A 693 -3.52 20.35 -22.44
C GLU A 693 -2.46 19.37 -21.90
N GLU A 694 -1.83 19.76 -20.80
CA GLU A 694 -0.99 18.85 -20.01
C GLU A 694 -1.89 17.90 -19.20
N PHE A 695 -1.68 16.61 -19.37
CA PHE A 695 -2.41 15.60 -18.63
C PHE A 695 -1.56 15.14 -17.45
N LYS A 696 -1.99 15.47 -16.21
CA LYS A 696 -1.36 15.01 -14.98
C LYS A 696 -2.25 13.98 -14.32
N ASN A 697 -1.78 12.75 -14.17
CA ASN A 697 -2.42 11.78 -13.32
C ASN A 697 -1.48 11.39 -12.16
N GLY A 698 -1.99 10.75 -11.12
CA GLY A 698 -1.22 10.39 -9.92
C GLY A 698 -0.02 9.46 -10.15
N TYR A 699 0.27 9.06 -11.39
CA TYR A 699 1.35 8.13 -11.75
C TYR A 699 2.33 8.70 -12.77
N GLY A 700 2.14 9.91 -13.27
CA GLY A 700 3.04 10.54 -14.22
C GLY A 700 2.44 11.72 -14.94
N GLU A 701 3.29 12.43 -15.67
CA GLU A 701 2.90 13.52 -16.54
C GLU A 701 2.92 13.05 -18.00
N ALA A 702 1.82 13.27 -18.71
CA ALA A 702 1.77 13.07 -20.13
C ALA A 702 1.47 14.41 -20.80
N ARG A 703 2.29 14.82 -21.75
CA ARG A 703 2.06 16.04 -22.55
C ARG A 703 2.19 15.75 -24.03
N LEU A 704 1.41 16.45 -24.81
CA LEU A 704 1.54 16.42 -26.26
C LEU A 704 2.66 17.39 -26.69
N VAL A 705 3.68 16.85 -27.35
CA VAL A 705 4.73 17.63 -27.99
C VAL A 705 4.61 17.42 -29.50
N GLY A 706 3.99 18.38 -30.18
CA GLY A 706 3.62 18.21 -31.60
C GLY A 706 2.55 17.13 -31.75
N ASN A 707 2.86 16.07 -32.53
CA ASN A 707 1.98 14.91 -32.74
C ASN A 707 2.35 13.68 -31.88
N SER A 708 3.24 13.85 -30.91
CA SER A 708 3.73 12.76 -30.04
C SER A 708 3.29 12.96 -28.60
N VAL A 709 2.97 11.87 -27.90
CA VAL A 709 2.68 11.87 -26.46
C VAL A 709 3.98 11.54 -25.74
N LEU A 710 4.49 12.47 -24.95
CA LEU A 710 5.61 12.23 -24.05
C LEU A 710 5.04 11.81 -22.70
N ILE A 711 5.42 10.64 -22.24
CA ILE A 711 5.08 10.11 -20.91
C ILE A 711 6.36 10.12 -20.10
N ASN A 712 6.38 10.89 -19.02
CA ASN A 712 7.48 10.93 -18.06
C ASN A 712 7.13 10.11 -16.82
#